data_ca3530d7260e060ee3322d6388223f62
#
_entry.id   ca3530d7260e060ee3322d6388223f62
#
_cell.length_a   1.000
_cell.length_b   1.000
_cell.length_c   1.000
_cell.angle_alpha   90.00
_cell.angle_beta   90.00
_cell.angle_gamma   90.00
#
_symmetry.space_group_name_H-M   'P 1'
#
loop_
_entity.id
_entity.type
_entity.pdbx_description
1 polymer ?
#
loop_
_entity_poly.entity_id
_entity_poly.type
_entity_poly.pdbx_seq_one_letter_code
_entity_poly.pdbx_strand_id
1 'polypeptide(L)'
;MNVLVLDLETTVDRFDGKIDGSPFNPKNKCVSAHYRWQGKDGVTNLVFNHNEKLISDSIEILRTALARADVLVAHNAKFDCLWLTEMGLTLPPLIRCTMINEYILSKGQRRPLSLKATAERRDVTRKRSDLVDDLFKGGTGFEEMPLGVVLEYAEADVISCAEIYEQQLEELSLTENQSLNSVVEFMNEMLVFLLEIERNGIKVDLDALEVVKLELQNEHALLSRRLRDIVESVMGDSPINLNSGRDMTKVVYSREVSDRQLHIDVWNIGLQPNGKPKYPPRMKKAEFAKAVRDTTKIAYKTDALCCSDCNGTGKIQKYKTLTRQKNGKKYRVAGEAYKNPSKCKTCAGLGAIYHPTGQIAGLRLNPLSPSFASVNGFKTDKGTIALLISQAKGKGNDIAVEFLEKISRLNALSTYLDSFVKGLETWTRKDGILHSSFNQCITATGRLSSSNPNFQNQPKRGFPVRKAVTSRFQGGMFYEFDFSSVEFRVAGAVSRDRQVIDDVLNDKDIHKQTASIIHQIPADQVTKDQRQSCKLHSFAPLFGSMGNGLAAHEKKYYDEFFVIYKDIGKYQQRLMNGVLRNGIVASPSGRQYFWPNVERLRNGRVTNATQIVNYPIQGLAADLVQLSCIRAYKAIKSAGLNSLLVLTVHDSICLDVYPGEEEQVKTIIYDAMTGVGDEAKTRWDYDFPLPLEIEATAGKNWFDQHDIVLT
;
A
#
# COMPACT_ATOMS: atom_id res chain seq x y z
N MET A 1 3.95 -24.78 -30.37
CA MET A 1 2.96 -24.19 -29.45
C MET A 1 2.09 -23.21 -30.20
N ASN A 2 0.78 -23.32 -30.04
CA ASN A 2 -0.17 -22.36 -30.59
C ASN A 2 -0.33 -21.21 -29.56
N VAL A 3 0.21 -20.03 -29.87
CA VAL A 3 0.15 -18.85 -29.01
C VAL A 3 -0.96 -17.96 -29.49
N LEU A 4 -1.92 -17.67 -28.60
CA LEU A 4 -3.05 -16.77 -28.82
C LEU A 4 -2.80 -15.46 -28.05
N VAL A 5 -2.68 -14.34 -28.75
CA VAL A 5 -2.61 -13.00 -28.14
C VAL A 5 -4.01 -12.41 -28.13
N LEU A 6 -4.49 -11.95 -26.98
CA LEU A 6 -5.88 -11.53 -26.77
C LEU A 6 -5.95 -10.24 -25.97
N ASP A 7 -6.98 -9.44 -26.26
CA ASP A 7 -7.41 -8.27 -25.50
C ASP A 7 -8.94 -8.18 -25.46
N LEU A 8 -9.51 -7.73 -24.36
CA LEU A 8 -10.95 -7.59 -24.14
C LEU A 8 -11.34 -6.14 -23.88
N GLU A 9 -12.41 -5.69 -24.55
CA GLU A 9 -13.07 -4.43 -24.23
C GLU A 9 -14.31 -4.67 -23.40
N THR A 10 -14.47 -3.91 -22.33
CA THR A 10 -15.54 -4.10 -21.36
C THR A 10 -16.24 -2.79 -21.02
N THR A 11 -17.49 -2.87 -20.58
CA THR A 11 -18.13 -1.73 -19.94
C THR A 11 -17.52 -1.49 -18.56
N VAL A 12 -17.62 -0.27 -18.09
CA VAL A 12 -17.07 0.15 -16.80
C VAL A 12 -18.14 0.95 -16.06
N ASP A 13 -18.58 0.46 -14.92
CA ASP A 13 -19.48 1.20 -14.03
C ASP A 13 -18.69 1.97 -12.96
N ARG A 14 -19.37 2.91 -12.32
CA ARG A 14 -18.82 3.64 -11.17
C ARG A 14 -19.49 3.17 -9.89
N PHE A 15 -18.68 2.69 -8.97
CA PHE A 15 -19.13 2.31 -7.64
C PHE A 15 -18.59 3.32 -6.61
N ASP A 16 -19.48 4.05 -5.93
CA ASP A 16 -19.12 5.16 -5.02
C ASP A 16 -18.11 6.14 -5.65
N GLY A 17 -18.34 6.50 -6.93
CA GLY A 17 -17.46 7.41 -7.69
C GLY A 17 -16.14 6.82 -8.18
N LYS A 18 -15.81 5.57 -7.84
CA LYS A 18 -14.63 4.84 -8.31
C LYS A 18 -14.96 4.00 -9.53
N ILE A 19 -13.99 3.89 -10.43
CA ILE A 19 -14.08 3.04 -11.61
C ILE A 19 -14.05 1.57 -11.18
N ASP A 20 -15.04 0.80 -11.59
CA ASP A 20 -15.17 -0.63 -11.37
C ASP A 20 -15.38 -1.35 -12.70
N GLY A 21 -14.30 -1.89 -13.28
CA GLY A 21 -14.32 -2.71 -14.51
C GLY A 21 -14.38 -4.21 -14.20
N SER A 22 -14.70 -4.61 -12.98
CA SER A 22 -14.75 -6.01 -12.56
C SER A 22 -15.91 -6.78 -13.20
N PRO A 23 -15.71 -8.05 -13.61
CA PRO A 23 -16.81 -8.89 -14.06
C PRO A 23 -17.81 -9.25 -12.95
N PHE A 24 -17.44 -9.10 -11.68
CA PHE A 24 -18.32 -9.31 -10.54
C PHE A 24 -19.34 -8.19 -10.35
N ASN A 25 -19.20 -7.05 -11.04
CA ASN A 25 -20.23 -6.04 -11.09
C ASN A 25 -21.28 -6.45 -12.14
N PRO A 26 -22.55 -6.74 -11.73
CA PRO A 26 -23.56 -7.27 -12.63
C PRO A 26 -23.99 -6.28 -13.73
N LYS A 27 -23.59 -5.02 -13.63
CA LYS A 27 -23.82 -4.02 -14.67
C LYS A 27 -22.76 -4.05 -15.76
N ASN A 28 -21.57 -4.58 -15.47
CA ASN A 28 -20.51 -4.66 -16.44
C ASN A 28 -20.71 -5.81 -17.40
N LYS A 29 -20.27 -5.62 -18.64
CA LYS A 29 -20.37 -6.60 -19.72
C LYS A 29 -19.09 -6.62 -20.53
N CYS A 30 -18.71 -7.77 -21.05
CA CYS A 30 -17.70 -7.86 -22.08
C CYS A 30 -18.32 -7.34 -23.39
N VAL A 31 -17.76 -6.29 -23.95
CA VAL A 31 -18.26 -5.65 -25.19
C VAL A 31 -17.74 -6.41 -26.39
N SER A 32 -16.45 -6.71 -26.42
CA SER A 32 -15.80 -7.41 -27.54
C SER A 32 -14.53 -8.13 -27.09
N ALA A 33 -14.09 -9.10 -27.90
CA ALA A 33 -12.82 -9.81 -27.75
C ALA A 33 -12.07 -9.75 -29.07
N HIS A 34 -10.79 -9.46 -29.00
CA HIS A 34 -9.91 -9.32 -30.13
C HIS A 34 -8.71 -10.23 -29.96
N TYR A 35 -8.37 -11.01 -30.96
CA TYR A 35 -7.23 -11.91 -30.86
C TYR A 35 -6.51 -12.15 -32.17
N ARG A 36 -5.22 -12.48 -32.07
CA ARG A 36 -4.40 -12.97 -33.18
C ARG A 36 -3.57 -14.17 -32.76
N TRP A 37 -3.27 -15.01 -33.72
CA TRP A 37 -2.29 -16.10 -33.56
C TRP A 37 -0.88 -15.58 -33.81
N GLN A 38 0.07 -15.91 -32.96
CA GLN A 38 1.48 -15.56 -33.19
C GLN A 38 1.96 -16.11 -34.53
N GLY A 39 2.69 -15.27 -35.27
CA GLY A 39 3.19 -15.63 -36.63
C GLY A 39 2.12 -15.66 -37.71
N LYS A 40 0.89 -15.17 -37.45
CA LYS A 40 -0.15 -15.01 -38.47
C LYS A 40 -0.55 -13.55 -38.60
N ASP A 41 -0.87 -13.14 -39.80
CA ASP A 41 -1.40 -11.80 -40.06
C ASP A 41 -2.90 -11.71 -39.72
N GLY A 42 -3.32 -10.49 -39.37
CA GLY A 42 -4.71 -10.15 -39.07
C GLY A 42 -5.15 -10.43 -37.65
N VAL A 43 -6.15 -9.67 -37.23
CA VAL A 43 -6.81 -9.79 -35.92
C VAL A 43 -8.24 -10.27 -36.16
N THR A 44 -8.69 -11.22 -35.33
CA THR A 44 -10.08 -11.68 -35.33
C THR A 44 -10.83 -10.85 -34.29
N ASN A 45 -11.91 -10.20 -34.74
CA ASN A 45 -12.76 -9.33 -33.92
C ASN A 45 -14.09 -10.02 -33.62
N LEU A 46 -14.42 -10.20 -32.34
CA LEU A 46 -15.66 -10.79 -31.87
C LEU A 46 -16.42 -9.76 -31.03
N VAL A 47 -17.69 -9.55 -31.35
CA VAL A 47 -18.53 -8.53 -30.70
C VAL A 47 -19.66 -9.21 -29.94
N PHE A 48 -19.82 -8.91 -28.65
CA PHE A 48 -20.82 -9.51 -27.75
C PHE A 48 -21.93 -8.56 -27.35
N ASN A 49 -21.60 -7.44 -26.73
CA ASN A 49 -22.54 -6.49 -26.14
C ASN A 49 -22.26 -5.07 -26.64
N HIS A 50 -22.50 -4.83 -27.93
CA HIS A 50 -22.35 -3.53 -28.55
C HIS A 50 -23.68 -3.09 -29.16
N ASN A 51 -24.03 -1.81 -29.04
CA ASN A 51 -25.31 -1.28 -29.47
C ASN A 51 -25.59 -1.43 -30.98
N GLU A 52 -24.54 -1.41 -31.82
CA GLU A 52 -24.64 -1.56 -33.26
C GLU A 52 -24.72 -3.03 -33.74
N LYS A 53 -24.23 -3.99 -32.94
CA LYS A 53 -24.13 -5.37 -33.35
C LYS A 53 -24.17 -6.37 -32.19
N LEU A 54 -25.10 -7.33 -32.29
CA LEU A 54 -25.16 -8.51 -31.44
C LEU A 54 -24.87 -9.75 -32.33
N ILE A 55 -23.80 -10.50 -32.02
CA ILE A 55 -23.47 -11.74 -32.74
C ILE A 55 -23.57 -12.90 -31.76
N SER A 56 -24.55 -13.77 -31.92
CA SER A 56 -24.80 -14.91 -31.03
C SER A 56 -23.68 -15.97 -31.03
N ASP A 57 -22.95 -16.10 -32.15
CA ASP A 57 -21.96 -17.17 -32.32
C ASP A 57 -20.52 -16.79 -31.90
N SER A 58 -20.30 -15.55 -31.55
CA SER A 58 -18.96 -15.02 -31.19
C SER A 58 -18.33 -15.76 -29.99
N ILE A 59 -19.12 -16.18 -29.01
CA ILE A 59 -18.61 -16.89 -27.82
C ILE A 59 -18.09 -18.29 -28.16
N GLU A 60 -18.72 -19.00 -29.09
CA GLU A 60 -18.27 -20.33 -29.53
C GLU A 60 -17.00 -20.27 -30.37
N ILE A 61 -16.84 -19.20 -31.15
CA ILE A 61 -15.59 -18.93 -31.87
C ILE A 61 -14.46 -18.71 -30.89
N LEU A 62 -14.70 -17.88 -29.86
CA LEU A 62 -13.72 -17.61 -28.82
C LEU A 62 -13.38 -18.88 -28.00
N ARG A 63 -14.42 -19.67 -27.64
CA ARG A 63 -14.25 -20.97 -26.96
C ARG A 63 -13.34 -21.91 -27.76
N THR A 64 -13.59 -21.99 -29.05
CA THR A 64 -12.80 -22.82 -29.95
C THR A 64 -11.35 -22.33 -30.07
N ALA A 65 -11.14 -21.01 -30.14
CA ALA A 65 -9.80 -20.41 -30.19
C ALA A 65 -9.02 -20.71 -28.91
N LEU A 66 -9.62 -20.51 -27.75
CA LEU A 66 -9.01 -20.79 -26.43
C LEU A 66 -8.67 -22.29 -26.27
N ALA A 67 -9.58 -23.18 -26.67
CA ALA A 67 -9.36 -24.63 -26.60
C ALA A 67 -8.19 -25.13 -27.50
N ARG A 68 -7.88 -24.42 -28.57
CA ARG A 68 -6.77 -24.73 -29.49
C ARG A 68 -5.45 -24.08 -29.08
N ALA A 69 -5.48 -23.11 -28.16
CA ALA A 69 -4.30 -22.42 -27.73
C ALA A 69 -3.54 -23.23 -26.67
N ASP A 70 -2.23 -23.35 -26.83
CA ASP A 70 -1.33 -23.85 -25.78
C ASP A 70 -0.97 -22.74 -24.79
N VAL A 71 -0.91 -21.49 -25.29
CA VAL A 71 -0.52 -20.29 -24.52
C VAL A 71 -1.48 -19.14 -24.81
N LEU A 72 -1.98 -18.50 -23.77
CA LEU A 72 -2.69 -17.23 -23.83
C LEU A 72 -1.74 -16.09 -23.43
N VAL A 73 -1.62 -15.09 -24.29
CA VAL A 73 -0.83 -13.87 -24.03
C VAL A 73 -1.78 -12.67 -23.96
N ALA A 74 -1.63 -11.84 -22.92
CA ALA A 74 -2.33 -10.57 -22.82
C ALA A 74 -1.50 -9.53 -22.02
N HIS A 75 -1.85 -8.25 -22.15
CA HIS A 75 -1.24 -7.21 -21.34
C HIS A 75 -2.10 -6.94 -20.10
N ASN A 76 -1.58 -7.18 -18.90
CA ASN A 76 -2.38 -7.31 -17.67
C ASN A 76 -3.35 -8.51 -17.70
N ALA A 77 -2.84 -9.64 -18.20
CA ALA A 77 -3.60 -10.86 -18.50
C ALA A 77 -4.56 -11.33 -17.40
N LYS A 78 -4.31 -10.97 -16.14
CA LYS A 78 -5.22 -11.28 -15.03
C LYS A 78 -6.63 -10.69 -15.26
N PHE A 79 -6.72 -9.49 -15.80
CA PHE A 79 -8.00 -8.85 -16.12
C PHE A 79 -8.77 -9.66 -17.17
N ASP A 80 -8.13 -9.98 -18.28
CA ASP A 80 -8.75 -10.73 -19.37
C ASP A 80 -9.15 -12.14 -18.93
N CYS A 81 -8.23 -12.83 -18.24
CA CYS A 81 -8.50 -14.16 -17.71
C CYS A 81 -9.66 -14.21 -16.74
N LEU A 82 -9.81 -13.16 -15.89
CA LEU A 82 -10.94 -13.06 -14.97
C LEU A 82 -12.26 -12.95 -15.73
N TRP A 83 -12.34 -12.08 -16.74
CA TRP A 83 -13.50 -11.95 -17.61
C TRP A 83 -13.82 -13.24 -18.36
N LEU A 84 -12.81 -13.85 -19.00
CA LEU A 84 -13.00 -15.10 -19.73
C LEU A 84 -13.57 -16.21 -18.82
N THR A 85 -13.05 -16.32 -17.60
CA THR A 85 -13.50 -17.32 -16.64
C THR A 85 -14.94 -17.07 -16.16
N GLU A 86 -15.31 -15.81 -15.91
CA GLU A 86 -16.68 -15.45 -15.53
C GLU A 86 -17.68 -15.57 -16.70
N MET A 87 -17.20 -15.52 -17.95
CA MET A 87 -17.98 -15.87 -19.13
C MET A 87 -18.14 -17.40 -19.34
N GLY A 88 -17.62 -18.22 -18.43
CA GLY A 88 -17.69 -19.69 -18.53
C GLY A 88 -16.75 -20.30 -19.59
N LEU A 89 -15.65 -19.61 -19.90
CA LEU A 89 -14.65 -20.07 -20.83
C LEU A 89 -13.47 -20.72 -20.11
N THR A 90 -12.94 -21.79 -20.67
CA THR A 90 -11.74 -22.46 -20.13
C THR A 90 -10.48 -21.78 -20.65
N LEU A 91 -9.60 -21.43 -19.74
CA LEU A 91 -8.32 -20.82 -20.08
C LEU A 91 -7.34 -21.86 -20.65
N PRO A 92 -6.47 -21.49 -21.60
CA PRO A 92 -5.35 -22.31 -22.02
C PRO A 92 -4.43 -22.72 -20.87
N PRO A 93 -3.67 -23.82 -20.99
CA PRO A 93 -2.83 -24.36 -19.92
C PRO A 93 -1.73 -23.39 -19.47
N LEU A 94 -1.23 -22.55 -20.36
CA LEU A 94 -0.21 -21.55 -20.03
C LEU A 94 -0.73 -20.13 -20.26
N ILE A 95 -0.50 -19.27 -19.30
CA ILE A 95 -0.80 -17.82 -19.38
C ILE A 95 0.52 -17.06 -19.35
N ARG A 96 0.65 -16.05 -20.19
CA ARG A 96 1.79 -15.14 -20.25
C ARG A 96 1.30 -13.70 -20.24
N CYS A 97 1.76 -12.94 -19.27
CA CYS A 97 1.39 -11.54 -19.09
C CYS A 97 2.55 -10.63 -19.49
N THR A 98 2.39 -9.85 -20.56
CA THR A 98 3.44 -8.93 -21.02
C THR A 98 3.74 -7.83 -20.00
N MET A 99 2.79 -7.45 -19.14
CA MET A 99 3.03 -6.53 -18.03
C MET A 99 3.91 -7.15 -16.94
N ILE A 100 3.73 -8.42 -16.61
CA ILE A 100 4.60 -9.15 -15.65
C ILE A 100 6.02 -9.27 -16.24
N ASN A 101 6.14 -9.66 -17.51
CA ASN A 101 7.45 -9.75 -18.16
C ASN A 101 8.17 -8.40 -18.11
N GLU A 102 7.49 -7.30 -18.46
CA GLU A 102 8.05 -5.96 -18.43
C GLU A 102 8.48 -5.53 -17.04
N TYR A 103 7.66 -5.87 -16.03
CA TYR A 103 8.02 -5.62 -14.63
C TYR A 103 9.31 -6.35 -14.23
N ILE A 104 9.48 -7.61 -14.61
CA ILE A 104 10.67 -8.42 -14.30
C ILE A 104 11.90 -7.87 -15.03
N LEU A 105 11.77 -7.57 -16.34
CA LEU A 105 12.81 -6.95 -17.16
C LEU A 105 13.20 -5.55 -16.68
N SER A 106 12.33 -4.87 -15.93
CA SER A 106 12.66 -3.60 -15.29
C SER A 106 13.68 -3.73 -14.14
N LYS A 107 13.95 -4.93 -13.64
CA LYS A 107 14.95 -5.24 -12.60
C LYS A 107 14.81 -4.36 -11.35
N GLY A 108 13.59 -4.28 -10.82
CA GLY A 108 13.27 -3.49 -9.63
C GLY A 108 13.18 -1.99 -9.83
N GLN A 109 13.32 -1.50 -11.06
CA GLN A 109 13.09 -0.10 -11.39
C GLN A 109 11.59 0.17 -11.52
N ARG A 110 11.13 1.26 -10.93
CA ARG A 110 9.74 1.70 -11.05
C ARG A 110 9.54 2.42 -12.38
N ARG A 111 9.06 1.69 -13.38
CA ARG A 111 8.69 2.20 -14.70
C ARG A 111 7.19 2.12 -14.88
N PRO A 112 6.55 3.01 -15.64
CA PRO A 112 5.16 2.84 -16.05
C PRO A 112 5.01 1.55 -16.86
N LEU A 113 4.04 0.71 -16.51
CA LEU A 113 3.85 -0.63 -17.09
C LEU A 113 2.55 -0.74 -17.93
N SER A 114 1.80 0.36 -18.14
CA SER A 114 0.64 0.33 -19.03
C SER A 114 1.06 -0.04 -20.46
N LEU A 115 0.15 -0.66 -21.22
CA LEU A 115 0.39 -1.04 -22.63
C LEU A 115 0.95 0.14 -23.41
N LYS A 116 0.32 1.33 -23.28
CA LYS A 116 0.80 2.58 -23.93
C LYS A 116 2.26 2.90 -23.60
N ALA A 117 2.60 2.95 -22.32
CA ALA A 117 3.95 3.30 -21.88
C ALA A 117 4.99 2.25 -22.26
N THR A 118 4.58 0.97 -22.30
CA THR A 118 5.44 -0.12 -22.72
C THR A 118 5.66 -0.11 -24.23
N ALA A 119 4.63 0.10 -25.03
CA ALA A 119 4.70 0.24 -26.48
C ALA A 119 5.58 1.43 -26.91
N GLU A 120 5.41 2.61 -26.25
CA GLU A 120 6.26 3.77 -26.49
C GLU A 120 7.73 3.50 -26.17
N ARG A 121 8.02 2.80 -25.08
CA ARG A 121 9.39 2.47 -24.64
C ARG A 121 10.07 1.46 -25.56
N ARG A 122 9.30 0.51 -26.10
CA ARG A 122 9.79 -0.54 -26.98
C ARG A 122 9.74 -0.19 -28.47
N ASP A 123 9.23 1.01 -28.79
CA ASP A 123 9.06 1.52 -30.15
C ASP A 123 8.32 0.53 -31.08
N VAL A 124 7.20 0.00 -30.58
CA VAL A 124 6.29 -0.89 -31.33
C VAL A 124 4.98 -0.17 -31.66
N THR A 125 4.05 -0.87 -32.30
CA THR A 125 2.70 -0.34 -32.61
C THR A 125 2.08 0.35 -31.39
N ARG A 126 1.70 1.62 -31.54
CA ARG A 126 1.21 2.46 -30.45
C ARG A 126 -0.27 2.24 -30.20
N LYS A 127 -0.62 2.21 -28.92
CA LYS A 127 -2.03 2.25 -28.51
C LYS A 127 -2.74 3.49 -29.06
N ARG A 128 -3.87 3.28 -29.71
CA ARG A 128 -4.65 4.33 -30.38
C ARG A 128 -5.60 5.08 -29.41
N SER A 129 -5.06 5.55 -28.27
CA SER A 129 -5.83 6.34 -27.30
C SER A 129 -6.46 7.61 -27.91
N ASP A 130 -5.87 8.12 -28.98
CA ASP A 130 -6.38 9.26 -29.76
C ASP A 130 -7.81 9.03 -30.28
N LEU A 131 -8.21 7.80 -30.55
CA LEU A 131 -9.54 7.45 -31.05
C LEU A 131 -10.62 7.51 -29.98
N VAL A 132 -10.28 7.23 -28.71
CA VAL A 132 -11.27 7.00 -27.64
C VAL A 132 -11.21 8.01 -26.48
N ASP A 133 -10.08 8.71 -26.26
CA ASP A 133 -9.89 9.59 -25.10
C ASP A 133 -10.96 10.69 -24.98
N ASP A 134 -11.37 11.30 -26.09
CA ASP A 134 -12.38 12.38 -26.05
C ASP A 134 -13.80 11.82 -25.87
N LEU A 135 -14.09 10.62 -26.37
CA LEU A 135 -15.35 9.92 -26.14
C LEU A 135 -15.50 9.53 -24.67
N PHE A 136 -14.44 8.98 -24.07
CA PHE A 136 -14.44 8.69 -22.62
C PHE A 136 -14.61 9.94 -21.76
N LYS A 137 -13.96 11.05 -22.09
CA LYS A 137 -14.17 12.33 -21.39
C LYS A 137 -15.62 12.81 -21.51
N GLY A 138 -16.28 12.52 -22.64
CA GLY A 138 -17.69 12.78 -22.86
C GLY A 138 -18.64 11.82 -22.11
N GLY A 139 -18.11 10.77 -21.49
CA GLY A 139 -18.88 9.78 -20.73
C GLY A 139 -19.39 8.60 -21.56
N THR A 140 -18.95 8.46 -22.81
CA THR A 140 -19.34 7.37 -23.71
C THR A 140 -18.53 6.10 -23.41
N GLY A 141 -19.19 4.97 -23.16
CA GLY A 141 -18.57 3.66 -22.99
C GLY A 141 -18.28 2.96 -24.31
N PHE A 142 -17.49 1.89 -24.30
CA PHE A 142 -17.18 1.12 -25.52
C PHE A 142 -18.43 0.56 -26.20
N GLU A 143 -19.46 0.20 -25.46
CA GLU A 143 -20.74 -0.29 -25.98
C GLU A 143 -21.52 0.73 -26.82
N GLU A 144 -21.25 2.02 -26.61
CA GLU A 144 -21.94 3.16 -27.25
C GLU A 144 -21.05 3.86 -28.28
N MET A 145 -19.75 3.62 -28.31
CA MET A 145 -18.83 4.21 -29.30
C MET A 145 -19.12 3.66 -30.70
N PRO A 146 -18.81 4.39 -31.80
CA PRO A 146 -18.90 3.82 -33.15
C PRO A 146 -18.10 2.51 -33.24
N LEU A 147 -18.73 1.44 -33.70
CA LEU A 147 -18.11 0.10 -33.71
C LEU A 147 -16.76 0.08 -34.44
N GLY A 148 -16.63 0.77 -35.57
CA GLY A 148 -15.36 0.87 -36.30
C GLY A 148 -14.22 1.46 -35.47
N VAL A 149 -14.53 2.42 -34.58
CA VAL A 149 -13.55 3.04 -33.66
C VAL A 149 -13.09 2.02 -32.62
N VAL A 150 -14.02 1.25 -32.04
CA VAL A 150 -13.70 0.20 -31.05
C VAL A 150 -12.82 -0.86 -31.68
N LEU A 151 -13.15 -1.33 -32.89
CA LEU A 151 -12.38 -2.35 -33.60
C LEU A 151 -10.96 -1.86 -33.93
N GLU A 152 -10.80 -0.66 -34.49
CA GLU A 152 -9.47 -0.10 -34.81
C GLU A 152 -8.60 0.09 -33.56
N TYR A 153 -9.20 0.55 -32.47
CA TYR A 153 -8.51 0.71 -31.18
C TYR A 153 -8.03 -0.63 -30.64
N ALA A 154 -8.90 -1.64 -30.55
CA ALA A 154 -8.59 -2.93 -29.97
C ALA A 154 -7.63 -3.78 -30.86
N GLU A 155 -7.74 -3.64 -32.19
CA GLU A 155 -6.75 -4.24 -33.11
C GLU A 155 -5.33 -3.73 -32.83
N ALA A 156 -5.18 -2.41 -32.64
CA ALA A 156 -3.88 -1.83 -32.30
C ALA A 156 -3.36 -2.34 -30.94
N ASP A 157 -4.22 -2.56 -29.94
CA ASP A 157 -3.82 -3.10 -28.63
C ASP A 157 -3.35 -4.55 -28.73
N VAL A 158 -4.02 -5.41 -29.50
CA VAL A 158 -3.60 -6.80 -29.75
C VAL A 158 -2.27 -6.86 -30.51
N ILE A 159 -2.10 -6.04 -31.55
CA ILE A 159 -0.86 -5.97 -32.33
C ILE A 159 0.29 -5.52 -31.43
N SER A 160 0.09 -4.42 -30.69
CA SER A 160 1.06 -3.90 -29.73
C SER A 160 1.48 -4.95 -28.69
N CYS A 161 0.50 -5.67 -28.12
CA CYS A 161 0.75 -6.74 -27.15
C CYS A 161 1.60 -7.88 -27.76
N ALA A 162 1.31 -8.28 -28.99
CA ALA A 162 2.06 -9.33 -29.69
C ALA A 162 3.52 -8.93 -29.96
N GLU A 163 3.74 -7.71 -30.49
CA GLU A 163 5.08 -7.20 -30.77
C GLU A 163 5.90 -7.02 -29.47
N ILE A 164 5.27 -6.53 -28.39
CA ILE A 164 5.90 -6.47 -27.08
C ILE A 164 6.33 -7.85 -26.60
N TYR A 165 5.45 -8.86 -26.73
CA TYR A 165 5.75 -10.22 -26.30
C TYR A 165 6.93 -10.80 -27.05
N GLU A 166 7.03 -10.61 -28.36
CA GLU A 166 8.15 -11.07 -29.20
C GLU A 166 9.46 -10.45 -28.75
N GLN A 167 9.51 -9.11 -28.58
CA GLN A 167 10.71 -8.45 -28.08
C GLN A 167 11.10 -8.88 -26.65
N GLN A 168 10.11 -9.15 -25.79
CA GLN A 168 10.39 -9.66 -24.45
C GLN A 168 11.01 -11.04 -24.46
N LEU A 169 10.57 -11.93 -25.35
CA LEU A 169 11.17 -13.26 -25.52
C LEU A 169 12.62 -13.15 -26.00
N GLU A 170 12.91 -12.26 -26.96
CA GLU A 170 14.27 -11.98 -27.41
C GLU A 170 15.14 -11.47 -26.26
N GLU A 171 14.67 -10.47 -25.49
CA GLU A 171 15.39 -9.89 -24.36
C GLU A 171 15.64 -10.92 -23.24
N LEU A 172 14.67 -11.79 -22.94
CA LEU A 172 14.80 -12.87 -21.97
C LEU A 172 15.75 -13.99 -22.42
N SER A 173 16.00 -14.13 -23.73
CA SER A 173 16.95 -15.09 -24.26
C SER A 173 18.42 -14.68 -24.08
N LEU A 174 18.68 -13.39 -23.80
CA LEU A 174 20.03 -12.88 -23.59
C LEU A 174 20.66 -13.51 -22.33
N THR A 175 21.95 -13.79 -22.39
CA THR A 175 22.70 -14.49 -21.32
C THR A 175 22.55 -13.79 -19.96
N GLU A 176 22.60 -12.47 -19.92
CA GLU A 176 22.46 -11.68 -18.70
C GLU A 176 21.05 -11.71 -18.09
N ASN A 177 20.06 -12.17 -18.85
CA ASN A 177 18.66 -12.24 -18.44
C ASN A 177 18.17 -13.67 -18.21
N GLN A 178 18.97 -14.68 -18.48
CA GLN A 178 18.55 -16.09 -18.38
C GLN A 178 17.99 -16.44 -16.99
N SER A 179 18.57 -15.88 -15.92
CA SER A 179 18.05 -16.11 -14.56
C SER A 179 16.65 -15.56 -14.32
N LEU A 180 16.20 -14.59 -15.13
CA LEU A 180 14.85 -14.01 -15.03
C LEU A 180 13.77 -14.97 -15.52
N ASN A 181 14.10 -15.96 -16.37
CA ASN A 181 13.12 -16.90 -16.93
C ASN A 181 12.36 -17.65 -15.83
N SER A 182 13.06 -18.12 -14.78
CA SER A 182 12.41 -18.80 -13.67
C SER A 182 11.43 -17.87 -12.91
N VAL A 183 11.76 -16.58 -12.80
CA VAL A 183 10.88 -15.58 -12.18
C VAL A 183 9.66 -15.31 -13.05
N VAL A 184 9.83 -15.20 -14.37
CA VAL A 184 8.72 -15.06 -15.34
C VAL A 184 7.76 -16.23 -15.22
N GLU A 185 8.29 -17.47 -15.16
CA GLU A 185 7.49 -18.68 -15.06
C GLU A 185 6.63 -18.68 -13.80
N PHE A 186 7.23 -18.59 -12.61
CA PHE A 186 6.44 -18.71 -11.40
C PHE A 186 5.51 -17.50 -11.16
N MET A 187 5.87 -16.30 -11.61
CA MET A 187 4.96 -15.16 -11.50
C MET A 187 3.73 -15.26 -12.41
N ASN A 188 3.85 -15.89 -13.57
CA ASN A 188 2.70 -16.22 -14.41
C ASN A 188 1.88 -17.39 -13.81
N GLU A 189 2.50 -18.38 -13.16
CA GLU A 189 1.77 -19.40 -12.38
C GLU A 189 1.02 -18.75 -11.20
N MET A 190 1.67 -17.81 -10.49
CA MET A 190 1.04 -17.06 -9.40
C MET A 190 -0.19 -16.26 -9.85
N LEU A 191 -0.20 -15.77 -11.08
CA LEU A 191 -1.37 -15.10 -11.65
C LEU A 191 -2.62 -16.00 -11.57
N VAL A 192 -2.47 -17.31 -11.83
CA VAL A 192 -3.59 -18.29 -11.77
C VAL A 192 -4.11 -18.44 -10.33
N PHE A 193 -3.21 -18.49 -9.34
CA PHE A 193 -3.62 -18.46 -7.92
C PHE A 193 -4.38 -17.16 -7.59
N LEU A 194 -3.92 -16.02 -8.09
CA LEU A 194 -4.60 -14.74 -7.83
C LEU A 194 -5.98 -14.67 -8.48
N LEU A 195 -6.15 -15.25 -9.68
CA LEU A 195 -7.47 -15.42 -10.28
C LEU A 195 -8.41 -16.21 -9.36
N GLU A 196 -7.92 -17.30 -8.78
CA GLU A 196 -8.72 -18.14 -7.88
C GLU A 196 -9.18 -17.37 -6.63
N ILE A 197 -8.26 -16.71 -5.92
CA ILE A 197 -8.63 -15.99 -4.69
C ILE A 197 -9.51 -14.76 -4.97
N GLU A 198 -9.30 -14.08 -6.10
CA GLU A 198 -10.14 -12.95 -6.51
C GLU A 198 -11.55 -13.42 -6.89
N ARG A 199 -11.67 -14.57 -7.56
CA ARG A 199 -12.97 -15.19 -7.90
C ARG A 199 -13.70 -15.70 -6.66
N ASN A 200 -13.02 -16.42 -5.80
CA ASN A 200 -13.59 -16.90 -4.55
C ASN A 200 -14.09 -15.73 -3.70
N GLY A 201 -13.35 -14.64 -3.66
CA GLY A 201 -13.66 -13.48 -2.83
C GLY A 201 -13.73 -13.83 -1.34
N ILE A 202 -14.09 -12.85 -0.54
CA ILE A 202 -14.09 -12.92 0.93
C ILE A 202 -15.50 -12.64 1.43
N LYS A 203 -16.03 -13.50 2.32
CA LYS A 203 -17.32 -13.25 2.96
C LYS A 203 -17.18 -12.14 3.99
N VAL A 204 -18.00 -11.11 3.86
CA VAL A 204 -18.11 -9.97 4.79
C VAL A 204 -19.50 -9.97 5.43
N ASP A 205 -19.52 -9.99 6.74
CA ASP A 205 -20.71 -9.78 7.56
C ASP A 205 -20.89 -8.26 7.78
N LEU A 206 -21.86 -7.68 7.07
CA LEU A 206 -22.13 -6.24 7.14
C LEU A 206 -22.77 -5.82 8.46
N ASP A 207 -23.49 -6.70 9.15
CA ASP A 207 -24.08 -6.41 10.46
C ASP A 207 -22.98 -6.36 11.53
N ALA A 208 -22.06 -7.32 11.51
CA ALA A 208 -20.86 -7.29 12.35
C ALA A 208 -19.98 -6.05 12.06
N LEU A 209 -19.87 -5.64 10.79
CA LEU A 209 -19.13 -4.44 10.39
C LEU A 209 -19.77 -3.16 10.95
N GLU A 210 -21.10 -3.05 10.91
CA GLU A 210 -21.82 -1.89 11.45
C GLU A 210 -21.66 -1.77 12.98
N VAL A 211 -21.67 -2.89 13.71
CA VAL A 211 -21.37 -2.90 15.15
C VAL A 211 -19.97 -2.34 15.41
N VAL A 212 -18.96 -2.85 14.71
CA VAL A 212 -17.57 -2.38 14.83
C VAL A 212 -17.45 -0.89 14.47
N LYS A 213 -18.13 -0.47 13.41
CA LYS A 213 -18.14 0.94 12.97
C LYS A 213 -18.69 1.87 14.05
N LEU A 214 -19.81 1.50 14.66
CA LEU A 214 -20.42 2.26 15.76
C LEU A 214 -19.49 2.35 16.97
N GLU A 215 -18.82 1.27 17.35
CA GLU A 215 -17.82 1.29 18.42
C GLU A 215 -16.70 2.28 18.14
N LEU A 216 -16.11 2.22 16.93
CA LEU A 216 -15.03 3.10 16.52
C LEU A 216 -15.47 4.57 16.42
N GLN A 217 -16.69 4.83 15.93
CA GLN A 217 -17.26 6.19 15.87
C GLN A 217 -17.50 6.77 17.26
N ASN A 218 -17.99 5.97 18.22
CA ASN A 218 -18.18 6.39 19.59
C ASN A 218 -16.83 6.73 20.25
N GLU A 219 -15.82 5.89 20.10
CA GLU A 219 -14.46 6.18 20.59
C GLU A 219 -13.91 7.47 19.97
N HIS A 220 -14.06 7.62 18.65
CA HIS A 220 -13.64 8.82 17.92
C HIS A 220 -14.32 10.08 18.44
N ALA A 221 -15.61 10.03 18.72
CA ALA A 221 -16.37 11.17 19.26
C ALA A 221 -15.90 11.55 20.67
N LEU A 222 -15.67 10.56 21.55
CA LEU A 222 -15.15 10.78 22.91
C LEU A 222 -13.75 11.40 22.88
N LEU A 223 -12.84 10.86 22.07
CA LEU A 223 -11.49 11.41 21.92
C LEU A 223 -11.51 12.82 21.34
N SER A 224 -12.36 13.08 20.35
CA SER A 224 -12.51 14.40 19.74
C SER A 224 -13.01 15.44 20.74
N ARG A 225 -13.95 15.05 21.63
CA ARG A 225 -14.40 15.93 22.72
C ARG A 225 -13.26 16.24 23.69
N ARG A 226 -12.59 15.21 24.19
CA ARG A 226 -11.50 15.38 25.14
C ARG A 226 -10.34 16.21 24.58
N LEU A 227 -9.99 16.00 23.31
CA LEU A 227 -8.97 16.81 22.65
C LEU A 227 -9.39 18.28 22.50
N ARG A 228 -10.67 18.57 22.25
CA ARG A 228 -11.18 19.95 22.27
C ARG A 228 -11.03 20.59 23.64
N ASP A 229 -11.41 19.89 24.72
CA ASP A 229 -11.28 20.40 26.09
C ASP A 229 -9.81 20.73 26.42
N ILE A 230 -8.88 19.85 26.03
CA ILE A 230 -7.44 20.10 26.21
C ILE A 230 -7.00 21.32 25.39
N VAL A 231 -7.39 21.38 24.11
CA VAL A 231 -7.05 22.50 23.22
C VAL A 231 -7.57 23.84 23.82
N GLU A 232 -8.82 23.89 24.25
CA GLU A 232 -9.41 25.08 24.88
C GLU A 232 -8.61 25.48 26.12
N SER A 233 -8.26 24.53 26.97
CA SER A 233 -7.48 24.81 28.19
C SER A 233 -6.09 25.42 27.90
N VAL A 234 -5.42 24.98 26.78
CA VAL A 234 -4.05 25.41 26.47
C VAL A 234 -3.99 26.53 25.44
N MET A 235 -5.03 26.75 24.62
CA MET A 235 -5.06 27.74 23.54
C MET A 235 -6.00 28.90 23.81
N GLY A 236 -6.91 28.80 24.82
CA GLY A 236 -8.05 29.69 24.97
C GLY A 236 -9.04 29.52 23.82
N ASP A 237 -9.75 30.56 23.44
CA ASP A 237 -10.79 30.55 22.43
C ASP A 237 -10.27 30.43 20.97
N SER A 238 -8.96 30.27 20.76
CA SER A 238 -8.37 30.16 19.41
C SER A 238 -9.05 29.06 18.58
N PRO A 239 -9.49 29.35 17.35
CA PRO A 239 -10.04 28.35 16.47
C PRO A 239 -8.92 27.43 15.97
N ILE A 240 -8.86 26.21 16.49
CA ILE A 240 -7.83 25.22 16.18
C ILE A 240 -8.42 24.08 15.34
N ASN A 241 -7.80 23.85 14.19
CA ASN A 241 -8.05 22.67 13.36
C ASN A 241 -6.94 21.65 13.57
N LEU A 242 -7.23 20.55 14.24
CA LEU A 242 -6.25 19.47 14.54
C LEU A 242 -5.71 18.76 13.29
N ASN A 243 -6.36 18.92 12.13
CA ASN A 243 -5.88 18.42 10.84
C ASN A 243 -4.93 19.41 10.13
N SER A 244 -4.77 20.62 10.69
CA SER A 244 -3.90 21.66 10.14
C SER A 244 -2.51 21.59 10.77
N GLY A 245 -1.48 21.33 9.99
CA GLY A 245 -0.09 21.35 10.48
C GLY A 245 0.34 22.70 11.06
N ARG A 246 -0.27 23.82 10.60
CA ARG A 246 -0.06 25.16 11.17
C ARG A 246 -0.63 25.26 12.58
N ASP A 247 -1.86 24.79 12.77
CA ASP A 247 -2.51 24.86 14.08
C ASP A 247 -1.92 23.87 15.05
N MET A 248 -1.55 22.66 14.57
CA MET A 248 -0.81 21.69 15.38
C MET A 248 0.55 22.22 15.82
N THR A 249 1.23 23.07 15.02
CA THR A 249 2.46 23.75 15.45
C THR A 249 2.20 24.69 16.63
N LYS A 250 1.08 25.41 16.63
CA LYS A 250 0.70 26.27 17.77
C LYS A 250 0.40 25.46 19.02
N VAL A 251 -0.40 24.39 18.86
CA VAL A 251 -0.81 23.54 20.00
C VAL A 251 0.39 22.83 20.61
N VAL A 252 1.20 22.18 19.80
CA VAL A 252 2.28 21.29 20.30
C VAL A 252 3.52 22.10 20.70
N TYR A 253 3.96 23.02 19.86
CA TYR A 253 5.24 23.73 20.03
C TYR A 253 5.09 25.16 20.59
N SER A 254 3.87 25.64 20.79
CA SER A 254 3.59 27.02 21.24
C SER A 254 4.17 28.06 20.29
N ARG A 255 4.22 27.76 19.00
CA ARG A 255 4.85 28.59 17.98
C ARG A 255 3.99 28.67 16.72
N GLU A 256 4.14 29.77 16.00
CA GLU A 256 3.64 29.91 14.64
C GLU A 256 4.73 30.47 13.71
N VAL A 257 4.69 30.12 12.43
CA VAL A 257 5.62 30.62 11.42
C VAL A 257 5.41 32.13 11.25
N SER A 258 6.47 32.91 11.41
CA SER A 258 6.42 34.37 11.29
C SER A 258 6.45 34.82 9.82
N ASP A 259 7.35 34.24 9.04
CA ASP A 259 7.47 34.40 7.61
C ASP A 259 7.66 33.04 6.96
N ARG A 260 6.76 32.70 6.05
CA ARG A 260 6.73 31.37 5.40
C ARG A 260 7.92 31.16 4.48
N GLN A 261 8.31 32.18 3.73
CA GLN A 261 9.42 32.04 2.79
C GLN A 261 10.74 31.92 3.53
N LEU A 262 10.99 32.80 4.52
CA LEU A 262 12.14 32.72 5.40
C LEU A 262 12.23 31.34 6.08
N HIS A 263 11.09 30.83 6.57
CA HIS A 263 11.03 29.49 7.20
C HIS A 263 11.43 28.38 6.21
N ILE A 264 10.90 28.39 4.98
CA ILE A 264 11.24 27.43 3.94
C ILE A 264 12.74 27.49 3.62
N ASP A 265 13.29 28.68 3.47
CA ASP A 265 14.69 28.89 3.08
C ASP A 265 15.68 28.48 4.18
N VAL A 266 15.42 28.90 5.42
CA VAL A 266 16.28 28.55 6.57
C VAL A 266 16.31 27.04 6.81
N TRP A 267 15.16 26.37 6.64
CA TRP A 267 15.06 24.93 6.86
C TRP A 267 15.29 24.08 5.59
N ASN A 268 15.57 24.73 4.44
CA ASN A 268 15.79 24.06 3.16
C ASN A 268 14.68 23.08 2.78
N ILE A 269 13.43 23.52 2.91
CA ILE A 269 12.23 22.70 2.68
C ILE A 269 11.90 22.74 1.16
N GLY A 270 11.44 21.59 0.60
CA GLY A 270 10.98 21.50 -0.79
C GLY A 270 11.66 20.40 -1.58
N LEU A 271 11.59 20.52 -2.90
CA LEU A 271 12.20 19.58 -3.83
C LEU A 271 13.42 20.21 -4.53
N GLN A 272 14.38 19.37 -4.84
CA GLN A 272 15.49 19.70 -5.74
C GLN A 272 14.98 19.73 -7.20
N PRO A 273 15.73 20.32 -8.15
CA PRO A 273 15.34 20.33 -9.57
C PRO A 273 15.09 18.93 -10.17
N ASN A 274 15.73 17.90 -9.62
CA ASN A 274 15.55 16.50 -10.00
C ASN A 274 14.34 15.83 -9.31
N GLY A 275 13.45 16.58 -8.64
CA GLY A 275 12.27 16.07 -7.94
C GLY A 275 12.53 15.40 -6.57
N LYS A 276 13.78 15.26 -6.15
CA LYS A 276 14.12 14.68 -4.85
C LYS A 276 13.90 15.70 -3.71
N PRO A 277 13.49 15.24 -2.50
CA PRO A 277 13.38 16.13 -1.35
C PRO A 277 14.72 16.82 -1.02
N LYS A 278 14.66 18.09 -0.67
CA LYS A 278 15.78 18.78 -0.06
C LYS A 278 16.01 18.23 1.35
N TYR A 279 17.25 18.25 1.80
CA TYR A 279 17.60 17.83 3.15
C TYR A 279 17.73 19.05 4.06
N PRO A 280 17.24 18.98 5.32
CA PRO A 280 17.41 20.03 6.29
C PRO A 280 18.89 20.26 6.61
N PRO A 281 19.32 21.50 6.88
CA PRO A 281 20.70 21.82 7.16
C PRO A 281 21.19 21.16 8.46
N ARG A 282 22.47 20.81 8.51
CA ARG A 282 23.10 20.40 9.76
C ARG A 282 23.37 21.65 10.58
N MET A 283 22.90 21.68 11.81
CA MET A 283 23.04 22.82 12.73
C MET A 283 23.57 22.36 14.07
N LYS A 284 24.45 23.16 14.70
CA LYS A 284 24.76 23.01 16.13
C LYS A 284 23.54 23.40 16.98
N LYS A 285 23.49 22.95 18.22
CA LYS A 285 22.35 23.17 19.13
C LYS A 285 21.97 24.66 19.28
N ALA A 286 22.96 25.57 19.34
CA ALA A 286 22.73 27.00 19.44
C ALA A 286 22.16 27.60 18.16
N GLU A 287 22.71 27.19 16.98
CA GLU A 287 22.22 27.61 15.65
C GLU A 287 20.80 27.14 15.41
N PHE A 288 20.49 25.90 15.79
CA PHE A 288 19.16 25.34 15.70
C PHE A 288 18.15 26.13 16.56
N ALA A 289 18.49 26.40 17.81
CA ALA A 289 17.64 27.20 18.70
C ALA A 289 17.45 28.63 18.17
N LYS A 290 18.47 29.25 17.55
CA LYS A 290 18.37 30.53 16.88
C LYS A 290 17.43 30.46 15.68
N ALA A 291 17.61 29.51 14.77
CA ALA A 291 16.77 29.31 13.60
C ALA A 291 15.29 29.14 13.96
N VAL A 292 14.98 28.38 15.04
CA VAL A 292 13.61 28.24 15.55
C VAL A 292 13.04 29.60 15.96
N ARG A 293 13.82 30.45 16.66
CA ARG A 293 13.35 31.79 17.07
C ARG A 293 13.18 32.75 15.90
N ASP A 294 14.12 32.74 14.97
CA ASP A 294 14.13 33.68 13.84
C ASP A 294 13.01 33.39 12.83
N THR A 295 12.61 32.13 12.69
CA THR A 295 11.57 31.72 11.71
C THR A 295 10.19 31.58 12.30
N THR A 296 10.05 31.63 13.64
CA THR A 296 8.75 31.48 14.32
C THR A 296 8.58 32.47 15.47
N LYS A 297 7.37 32.89 15.72
CA LYS A 297 6.98 33.66 16.90
C LYS A 297 6.22 32.80 17.90
N ILE A 298 6.18 33.25 19.16
CA ILE A 298 5.42 32.59 20.23
C ILE A 298 3.92 32.76 19.96
N ALA A 299 3.16 31.67 20.11
CA ALA A 299 1.71 31.70 20.10
C ALA A 299 1.19 32.06 21.49
N TYR A 300 0.18 32.92 21.58
CA TYR A 300 -0.48 33.29 22.80
C TYR A 300 -1.90 32.75 22.85
N LYS A 301 -2.42 32.49 24.07
CA LYS A 301 -3.84 32.22 24.27
C LYS A 301 -4.67 33.41 23.82
N THR A 302 -5.88 33.17 23.36
CA THR A 302 -6.78 34.23 22.91
C THR A 302 -8.13 34.15 23.60
N ASP A 303 -8.73 35.31 23.79
CA ASP A 303 -10.14 35.46 24.15
C ASP A 303 -10.92 35.89 22.89
N ALA A 304 -12.09 35.29 22.69
CA ALA A 304 -12.95 35.59 21.56
C ALA A 304 -13.98 36.67 21.91
N LEU A 305 -14.02 37.73 21.10
CA LEU A 305 -15.10 38.70 21.14
C LEU A 305 -16.00 38.53 19.92
N CYS A 306 -17.31 38.53 20.14
CA CYS A 306 -18.29 38.45 19.08
C CYS A 306 -18.05 39.56 18.04
N CYS A 307 -17.97 39.20 16.76
CA CYS A 307 -17.78 40.19 15.70
C CYS A 307 -19.06 41.00 15.52
N SER A 308 -18.98 42.28 15.78
CA SER A 308 -20.13 43.24 15.69
C SER A 308 -20.64 43.37 14.24
N ASP A 309 -19.73 43.27 13.23
CA ASP A 309 -20.12 43.48 11.83
C ASP A 309 -21.01 42.36 11.26
N CYS A 310 -20.91 41.16 11.79
CA CYS A 310 -21.70 40.02 11.38
C CYS A 310 -22.54 39.39 12.49
N ASN A 311 -22.56 40.03 13.68
CA ASN A 311 -23.25 39.51 14.86
C ASN A 311 -22.98 38.05 15.16
N GLY A 312 -21.71 37.64 15.09
CA GLY A 312 -21.28 36.26 15.36
C GLY A 312 -21.50 35.26 14.25
N THR A 313 -22.17 35.62 13.15
CA THR A 313 -22.52 34.64 12.09
C THR A 313 -21.35 34.31 11.17
N GLY A 314 -20.29 35.11 11.15
CA GLY A 314 -19.16 34.99 10.21
C GLY A 314 -19.53 35.38 8.76
N LYS A 315 -20.76 35.72 8.47
CA LYS A 315 -21.30 36.01 7.15
C LYS A 315 -22.04 37.33 7.10
N ILE A 316 -21.96 38.01 5.95
CA ILE A 316 -22.68 39.26 5.69
C ILE A 316 -23.55 39.05 4.48
N GLN A 317 -24.85 39.29 4.63
CA GLN A 317 -25.80 39.29 3.56
C GLN A 317 -25.55 40.49 2.66
N LYS A 318 -25.31 40.27 1.39
CA LYS A 318 -25.21 41.31 0.36
C LYS A 318 -26.48 41.37 -0.48
N TYR A 319 -26.78 42.55 -0.92
CA TYR A 319 -27.93 42.83 -1.79
C TYR A 319 -27.47 43.35 -3.16
N LYS A 320 -28.20 42.99 -4.21
CA LYS A 320 -27.97 43.54 -5.53
C LYS A 320 -28.24 45.07 -5.48
N THR A 321 -27.42 45.84 -6.16
CA THR A 321 -27.67 47.28 -6.28
C THR A 321 -28.53 47.51 -7.50
N LEU A 322 -29.75 48.06 -7.29
CA LEU A 322 -30.66 48.49 -8.35
C LEU A 322 -30.55 49.99 -8.53
N THR A 323 -30.46 50.43 -9.77
CA THR A 323 -30.54 51.87 -10.10
C THR A 323 -31.98 52.22 -10.47
N ARG A 324 -32.61 53.11 -9.70
CA ARG A 324 -33.94 53.65 -9.98
C ARG A 324 -33.83 55.13 -10.36
N GLN A 325 -34.82 55.66 -11.04
CA GLN A 325 -34.88 57.06 -11.44
C GLN A 325 -36.15 57.67 -10.92
N LYS A 326 -36.05 58.90 -10.29
CA LYS A 326 -37.18 59.70 -9.86
C LYS A 326 -36.86 61.18 -10.15
N ASN A 327 -37.77 61.87 -10.79
CA ASN A 327 -37.62 63.30 -11.21
C ASN A 327 -36.33 63.59 -11.99
N GLY A 328 -35.98 62.68 -12.96
CA GLY A 328 -34.79 62.84 -13.78
C GLY A 328 -33.44 62.43 -13.10
N LYS A 329 -33.42 62.24 -11.78
CA LYS A 329 -32.21 61.86 -11.02
C LYS A 329 -32.17 60.34 -10.77
N LYS A 330 -31.03 59.75 -11.09
CA LYS A 330 -30.74 58.33 -10.78
C LYS A 330 -30.28 58.17 -9.36
N TYR A 331 -30.87 57.19 -8.65
CA TYR A 331 -30.43 56.80 -7.29
C TYR A 331 -30.32 55.29 -7.17
N ARG A 332 -29.44 54.81 -6.30
CA ARG A 332 -29.20 53.40 -6.05
C ARG A 332 -30.00 52.92 -4.84
N VAL A 333 -30.66 51.78 -4.97
CA VAL A 333 -31.41 51.11 -3.89
C VAL A 333 -30.94 49.66 -3.77
N ALA A 334 -31.08 49.12 -2.55
CA ALA A 334 -30.89 47.70 -2.35
C ALA A 334 -31.98 46.91 -3.08
N GLY A 335 -31.57 45.93 -3.87
CA GLY A 335 -32.42 44.97 -4.54
C GLY A 335 -32.53 43.67 -3.78
N GLU A 336 -32.73 42.56 -4.48
CA GLU A 336 -32.77 41.23 -3.92
C GLU A 336 -31.45 40.82 -3.26
N ALA A 337 -31.56 40.06 -2.21
CA ALA A 337 -30.38 39.44 -1.56
C ALA A 337 -29.70 38.46 -2.54
N TYR A 338 -28.38 38.40 -2.50
CA TYR A 338 -27.65 37.31 -3.14
C TYR A 338 -27.99 35.99 -2.44
N LYS A 339 -28.14 34.89 -3.20
CA LYS A 339 -28.43 33.56 -2.66
C LYS A 339 -27.42 33.09 -1.59
N ASN A 340 -26.15 33.43 -1.78
CA ASN A 340 -25.10 33.08 -0.85
C ASN A 340 -24.53 34.33 -0.16
N PRO A 341 -24.60 34.42 1.18
CA PRO A 341 -23.96 35.50 1.93
C PRO A 341 -22.44 35.43 1.80
N SER A 342 -21.77 36.57 1.77
CA SER A 342 -20.30 36.65 1.72
C SER A 342 -19.68 36.48 3.10
N LYS A 343 -18.45 35.95 3.15
CA LYS A 343 -17.67 35.94 4.40
C LYS A 343 -17.53 37.36 4.96
N CYS A 344 -17.71 37.52 6.27
CA CYS A 344 -17.40 38.75 6.94
C CYS A 344 -15.89 39.03 6.83
N LYS A 345 -15.53 40.23 6.36
CA LYS A 345 -14.12 40.58 6.17
C LYS A 345 -13.42 40.84 7.51
N THR A 346 -14.10 41.42 8.48
CA THR A 346 -13.57 41.80 9.79
C THR A 346 -13.12 40.58 10.59
N CYS A 347 -13.95 39.54 10.67
CA CYS A 347 -13.59 38.30 11.36
C CYS A 347 -13.13 37.20 10.45
N ALA A 348 -12.89 37.47 9.15
CA ALA A 348 -12.53 36.50 8.12
C ALA A 348 -13.45 35.26 8.06
N GLY A 349 -14.71 35.43 8.39
CA GLY A 349 -15.73 34.39 8.40
C GLY A 349 -15.80 33.56 9.69
N LEU A 350 -15.04 33.89 10.72
CA LEU A 350 -14.97 33.15 11.98
C LEU A 350 -16.09 33.46 12.96
N GLY A 351 -16.80 34.58 12.80
CA GLY A 351 -17.85 35.03 13.70
C GLY A 351 -17.33 35.80 14.95
N ALA A 352 -16.06 35.65 15.29
CA ALA A 352 -15.43 36.30 16.42
C ALA A 352 -14.06 36.89 16.03
N ILE A 353 -13.61 37.87 16.82
CA ILE A 353 -12.27 38.49 16.77
C ILE A 353 -11.51 37.96 17.97
N TYR A 354 -10.30 37.46 17.77
CA TYR A 354 -9.49 36.82 18.80
C TYR A 354 -8.37 37.73 19.27
N HIS A 355 -8.37 38.06 20.55
CA HIS A 355 -7.40 38.95 21.17
C HIS A 355 -6.40 38.16 22.03
N PRO A 356 -5.07 38.36 21.86
CA PRO A 356 -4.08 37.70 22.70
C PRO A 356 -4.19 38.12 24.17
N THR A 357 -4.16 37.15 25.07
CA THR A 357 -4.22 37.40 26.56
C THR A 357 -2.86 37.69 27.18
N GLY A 358 -1.77 37.59 26.41
CA GLY A 358 -0.40 37.66 26.92
C GLY A 358 0.13 36.33 27.50
N GLN A 359 -0.73 35.33 27.73
CA GLN A 359 -0.30 34.01 28.19
C GLN A 359 0.16 33.14 27.01
N ILE A 360 1.32 32.47 27.16
CA ILE A 360 1.84 31.55 26.14
C ILE A 360 0.86 30.38 26.00
N ALA A 361 0.42 30.17 24.76
CA ALA A 361 -0.46 29.06 24.38
C ALA A 361 0.30 27.73 24.19
N GLY A 362 -0.46 26.63 24.16
CA GLY A 362 0.01 25.31 23.74
C GLY A 362 0.79 24.53 24.80
N LEU A 363 1.30 23.39 24.36
CA LEU A 363 1.93 22.35 25.21
C LEU A 363 3.42 22.61 25.51
N ARG A 364 4.02 23.64 24.93
CA ARG A 364 5.41 24.10 25.16
C ARG A 364 6.48 23.04 24.92
N LEU A 365 6.26 22.13 23.97
CA LEU A 365 7.28 21.20 23.53
C LEU A 365 8.24 21.87 22.53
N ASN A 366 9.41 21.28 22.34
CA ASN A 366 10.41 21.80 21.41
C ASN A 366 10.60 20.83 20.23
N PRO A 367 10.79 21.33 19.01
CA PRO A 367 11.27 20.48 17.93
C PRO A 367 12.66 19.93 18.29
N LEU A 368 12.92 18.65 18.01
CA LEU A 368 14.12 17.96 18.48
C LEU A 368 15.32 18.09 17.52
N SER A 369 15.06 18.35 16.26
CA SER A 369 16.10 18.49 15.23
C SER A 369 15.59 19.28 14.02
N PRO A 370 16.48 19.75 13.12
CA PRO A 370 16.10 20.41 11.87
C PRO A 370 15.14 19.58 10.99
N SER A 371 15.18 18.26 11.08
CA SER A 371 14.30 17.36 10.31
C SER A 371 12.83 17.44 10.71
N PHE A 372 12.52 18.08 11.85
CA PHE A 372 11.15 18.36 12.27
C PHE A 372 10.50 19.52 11.51
N ALA A 373 11.29 20.35 10.82
CA ALA A 373 10.72 21.48 10.08
C ALA A 373 9.82 20.99 8.92
N SER A 374 8.72 21.69 8.71
CA SER A 374 7.73 21.51 7.65
C SER A 374 7.29 22.87 7.10
N VAL A 375 6.67 22.91 5.93
CA VAL A 375 6.23 24.15 5.26
C VAL A 375 5.37 25.07 6.16
N ASN A 376 4.63 24.49 7.07
CA ASN A 376 3.66 25.18 7.92
C ASN A 376 4.11 25.26 9.41
N GLY A 377 5.38 24.96 9.70
CA GLY A 377 5.93 24.96 11.05
C GLY A 377 6.75 23.72 11.36
N PHE A 378 6.30 22.90 12.30
CA PHE A 378 7.00 21.67 12.69
C PHE A 378 6.09 20.45 12.58
N LYS A 379 6.69 19.30 12.24
CA LYS A 379 5.99 18.03 12.03
C LYS A 379 5.30 17.52 13.29
N THR A 380 4.17 16.89 13.08
CA THR A 380 3.38 16.15 14.08
C THR A 380 2.90 14.83 13.48
N ASP A 381 3.73 14.21 12.62
CA ASP A 381 3.48 12.86 12.09
C ASP A 381 3.68 11.79 13.17
N LYS A 382 3.27 10.55 12.88
CA LYS A 382 3.30 9.42 13.81
C LYS A 382 4.68 9.22 14.46
N GLY A 383 5.76 9.29 13.67
CA GLY A 383 7.12 9.10 14.17
C GLY A 383 7.56 10.26 15.08
N THR A 384 7.23 11.49 14.69
CA THR A 384 7.49 12.69 15.48
C THR A 384 6.73 12.70 16.81
N ILE A 385 5.45 12.30 16.79
CA ILE A 385 4.61 12.24 18.01
C ILE A 385 5.21 11.28 19.04
N ALA A 386 5.72 10.12 18.64
CA ALA A 386 6.35 9.17 19.57
C ALA A 386 7.56 9.79 20.31
N LEU A 387 8.41 10.53 19.59
CA LEU A 387 9.53 11.24 20.19
C LEU A 387 9.10 12.40 21.11
N LEU A 388 8.02 13.09 20.75
CA LEU A 388 7.46 14.17 21.58
C LEU A 388 6.81 13.64 22.86
N ILE A 389 6.19 12.46 22.84
CA ILE A 389 5.68 11.79 24.05
C ILE A 389 6.84 11.53 25.02
N SER A 390 7.97 10.97 24.52
CA SER A 390 9.17 10.77 25.34
C SER A 390 9.69 12.09 25.94
N GLN A 391 9.72 13.17 25.14
CA GLN A 391 10.10 14.51 25.62
C GLN A 391 9.15 15.01 26.70
N ALA A 392 7.83 14.85 26.52
CA ALA A 392 6.80 15.27 27.46
C ALA A 392 6.91 14.53 28.79
N LYS A 393 7.08 13.21 28.76
CA LYS A 393 7.31 12.36 29.93
C LYS A 393 8.57 12.79 30.69
N GLY A 394 9.67 13.05 30.00
CA GLY A 394 10.92 13.53 30.60
C GLY A 394 10.81 14.93 31.23
N LYS A 395 9.78 15.71 30.89
CA LYS A 395 9.49 17.03 31.48
C LYS A 395 8.38 17.02 32.53
N GLY A 396 7.75 15.89 32.79
CA GLY A 396 6.58 15.80 33.67
C GLY A 396 5.36 16.57 33.14
N ASN A 397 5.21 16.67 31.81
CA ASN A 397 4.10 17.40 31.17
C ASN A 397 2.97 16.41 30.80
N ASP A 398 2.17 16.04 31.79
CA ASP A 398 1.11 15.02 31.62
C ASP A 398 0.02 15.44 30.64
N ILE A 399 -0.32 16.73 30.57
CA ILE A 399 -1.28 17.25 29.58
C ILE A 399 -0.76 17.04 28.16
N ALA A 400 0.53 17.24 27.91
CA ALA A 400 1.13 17.01 26.62
C ALA A 400 1.18 15.51 26.27
N VAL A 401 1.46 14.66 27.24
CA VAL A 401 1.42 13.19 27.06
C VAL A 401 0.00 12.77 26.66
N GLU A 402 -1.00 13.18 27.46
CA GLU A 402 -2.40 12.85 27.19
C GLU A 402 -2.85 13.33 25.79
N PHE A 403 -2.54 14.58 25.44
CA PHE A 403 -2.89 15.13 24.13
C PHE A 403 -2.26 14.34 22.99
N LEU A 404 -0.95 14.05 23.06
CA LEU A 404 -0.22 13.38 22.00
C LEU A 404 -0.66 11.91 21.83
N GLU A 405 -0.93 11.20 22.91
CA GLU A 405 -1.46 9.84 22.86
C GLU A 405 -2.87 9.83 22.25
N LYS A 406 -3.75 10.73 22.69
CA LYS A 406 -5.13 10.81 22.17
C LYS A 406 -5.20 11.26 20.71
N ILE A 407 -4.38 12.23 20.27
CA ILE A 407 -4.37 12.64 18.87
C ILE A 407 -3.81 11.53 17.96
N SER A 408 -2.81 10.77 18.42
CA SER A 408 -2.30 9.62 17.71
C SER A 408 -3.38 8.53 17.54
N ARG A 409 -4.15 8.25 18.59
CA ARG A 409 -5.26 7.30 18.54
C ARG A 409 -6.40 7.81 17.65
N LEU A 410 -6.76 9.10 17.73
CA LEU A 410 -7.79 9.71 16.89
C LEU A 410 -7.44 9.60 15.39
N ASN A 411 -6.20 9.91 15.02
CA ASN A 411 -5.74 9.82 13.64
C ASN A 411 -5.77 8.36 13.13
N ALA A 412 -5.43 7.41 13.98
CA ALA A 412 -5.56 6.01 13.68
C ALA A 412 -7.03 5.62 13.44
N LEU A 413 -7.95 5.99 14.34
CA LEU A 413 -9.40 5.73 14.20
C LEU A 413 -9.96 6.34 12.91
N SER A 414 -9.60 7.59 12.58
CA SER A 414 -10.02 8.22 11.32
C SER A 414 -9.57 7.39 10.11
N THR A 415 -8.30 6.96 10.09
CA THR A 415 -7.78 6.10 9.01
C THR A 415 -8.57 4.78 8.93
N TYR A 416 -8.94 4.20 10.07
CA TYR A 416 -9.70 2.94 10.11
C TYR A 416 -11.11 3.11 9.57
N LEU A 417 -11.81 4.14 10.00
CA LEU A 417 -13.16 4.45 9.51
C LEU A 417 -13.16 4.78 8.01
N ASP A 418 -12.25 5.66 7.58
CA ASP A 418 -12.24 6.19 6.21
C ASP A 418 -11.66 5.22 5.17
N SER A 419 -10.76 4.31 5.58
CA SER A 419 -10.09 3.41 4.66
C SER A 419 -10.56 1.96 4.79
N PHE A 420 -10.59 1.41 6.00
CA PHE A 420 -10.86 -0.01 6.19
C PHE A 420 -12.35 -0.31 6.31
N VAL A 421 -13.07 0.37 7.21
CA VAL A 421 -14.52 0.18 7.34
C VAL A 421 -15.23 0.58 6.06
N LYS A 422 -14.99 1.82 5.60
CA LYS A 422 -15.59 2.30 4.34
C LYS A 422 -15.18 1.47 3.13
N GLY A 423 -13.95 0.93 3.12
CA GLY A 423 -13.48 0.03 2.07
C GLY A 423 -14.29 -1.27 2.01
N LEU A 424 -14.54 -1.92 3.17
CA LEU A 424 -15.38 -3.11 3.23
C LEU A 424 -16.83 -2.79 2.84
N GLU A 425 -17.44 -1.73 3.37
CA GLU A 425 -18.80 -1.31 3.00
C GLU A 425 -18.93 -1.06 1.49
N THR A 426 -17.95 -0.35 0.91
CA THR A 426 -18.00 0.05 -0.50
C THR A 426 -17.88 -1.15 -1.44
N TRP A 427 -16.97 -2.09 -1.17
CA TRP A 427 -16.64 -3.14 -2.13
C TRP A 427 -17.35 -4.48 -1.88
N THR A 428 -18.09 -4.62 -0.77
CA THR A 428 -18.91 -5.84 -0.54
C THR A 428 -20.14 -5.82 -1.43
N ARG A 429 -20.33 -6.88 -2.18
CA ARG A 429 -21.48 -7.08 -3.06
C ARG A 429 -22.74 -7.46 -2.27
N LYS A 430 -23.88 -7.46 -2.94
CA LYS A 430 -25.19 -7.77 -2.30
C LYS A 430 -25.29 -9.16 -1.67
N ASP A 431 -24.52 -10.11 -2.18
CA ASP A 431 -24.41 -11.47 -1.64
C ASP A 431 -23.49 -11.56 -0.41
N GLY A 432 -22.90 -10.44 -0.03
CA GLY A 432 -21.93 -10.34 1.06
C GLY A 432 -20.54 -10.82 0.69
N ILE A 433 -20.25 -11.04 -0.60
CA ILE A 433 -18.90 -11.38 -1.06
C ILE A 433 -18.18 -10.13 -1.54
N LEU A 434 -16.91 -10.05 -1.19
CA LEU A 434 -16.02 -8.96 -1.59
C LEU A 434 -14.87 -9.51 -2.41
N HIS A 435 -14.70 -8.99 -3.62
CA HIS A 435 -13.63 -9.36 -4.55
C HIS A 435 -12.56 -8.26 -4.54
N SER A 436 -11.50 -8.48 -3.76
CA SER A 436 -10.34 -7.56 -3.73
C SER A 436 -9.39 -7.88 -4.87
N SER A 437 -8.71 -6.88 -5.41
CA SER A 437 -7.72 -7.06 -6.46
C SER A 437 -6.30 -7.15 -5.89
N PHE A 438 -5.52 -8.15 -6.30
CA PHE A 438 -4.12 -8.36 -5.91
C PHE A 438 -3.17 -7.99 -7.06
N ASN A 439 -2.16 -7.19 -6.77
CA ASN A 439 -1.25 -6.64 -7.77
C ASN A 439 0.17 -7.18 -7.57
N GLN A 440 0.73 -7.79 -8.63
CA GLN A 440 2.07 -8.38 -8.65
C GLN A 440 3.17 -7.37 -9.03
N CYS A 441 2.84 -6.31 -9.75
CA CYS A 441 3.78 -5.42 -10.44
C CYS A 441 3.94 -4.03 -9.80
N ILE A 442 3.50 -3.83 -8.55
CA ILE A 442 3.53 -2.51 -7.88
C ILE A 442 4.79 -2.31 -7.03
N THR A 443 5.17 -3.33 -6.25
CA THR A 443 6.33 -3.21 -5.34
C THR A 443 7.62 -3.49 -6.08
N ALA A 444 8.73 -2.88 -5.68
CA ALA A 444 10.03 -3.17 -6.32
C ALA A 444 10.62 -4.53 -5.92
N THR A 445 10.16 -5.09 -4.81
CA THR A 445 10.71 -6.33 -4.23
C THR A 445 9.99 -7.60 -4.67
N GLY A 446 8.88 -7.51 -5.40
CA GLY A 446 8.07 -8.68 -5.77
C GLY A 446 6.95 -9.01 -4.78
N ARG A 447 6.87 -8.33 -3.64
CA ARG A 447 5.73 -8.48 -2.73
C ARG A 447 4.42 -8.10 -3.42
N LEU A 448 3.36 -8.80 -3.11
CA LEU A 448 2.01 -8.43 -3.54
C LEU A 448 1.56 -7.13 -2.87
N SER A 449 0.71 -6.41 -3.56
CA SER A 449 -0.12 -5.37 -2.97
C SER A 449 -1.58 -5.64 -3.30
N SER A 450 -2.53 -5.05 -2.57
CA SER A 450 -3.95 -5.21 -2.86
C SER A 450 -4.68 -3.87 -2.90
N SER A 451 -5.80 -3.86 -3.60
CA SER A 451 -6.67 -2.68 -3.78
C SER A 451 -8.13 -3.11 -3.84
N ASN A 452 -9.02 -2.18 -3.59
CA ASN A 452 -10.47 -2.35 -3.70
C ASN A 452 -11.08 -3.46 -2.81
N PRO A 453 -10.84 -3.46 -1.47
CA PRO A 453 -9.95 -2.62 -0.66
C PRO A 453 -8.56 -3.23 -0.46
N ASN A 454 -7.66 -2.48 0.21
CA ASN A 454 -6.33 -2.97 0.54
C ASN A 454 -6.37 -3.91 1.76
N PHE A 455 -6.26 -5.23 1.53
CA PHE A 455 -6.15 -6.24 2.58
C PHE A 455 -4.72 -6.44 3.10
N GLN A 456 -3.69 -6.06 2.35
CA GLN A 456 -2.29 -6.20 2.78
C GLN A 456 -1.95 -5.32 4.00
N ASN A 457 -2.73 -4.28 4.26
CA ASN A 457 -2.51 -3.34 5.36
C ASN A 457 -3.56 -3.43 6.47
N GLN A 458 -4.41 -4.47 6.49
CA GLN A 458 -5.40 -4.68 7.55
C GLN A 458 -4.70 -4.97 8.87
N PRO A 459 -4.96 -4.22 9.93
CA PRO A 459 -4.27 -4.39 11.20
C PRO A 459 -4.69 -5.67 11.94
N LYS A 460 -3.72 -6.37 12.50
CA LYS A 460 -3.97 -7.56 13.34
C LYS A 460 -4.49 -7.20 14.75
N ARG A 461 -4.18 -6.03 15.31
CA ARG A 461 -4.45 -5.65 16.70
C ARG A 461 -5.00 -4.24 16.85
N GLY A 462 -5.78 -4.03 17.91
CA GLY A 462 -6.26 -2.71 18.32
C GLY A 462 -7.47 -2.14 17.59
N PHE A 463 -7.95 -2.86 16.52
CA PHE A 463 -9.11 -2.45 15.76
C PHE A 463 -9.81 -3.69 15.20
N PRO A 464 -11.04 -3.97 15.61
CA PRO A 464 -11.71 -5.24 15.35
C PRO A 464 -12.37 -5.33 13.97
N VAL A 465 -11.92 -4.59 12.95
CA VAL A 465 -12.52 -4.60 11.60
C VAL A 465 -12.49 -6.00 10.97
N ARG A 466 -11.48 -6.82 11.31
CA ARG A 466 -11.38 -8.21 10.88
C ARG A 466 -12.51 -9.10 11.40
N LYS A 467 -13.31 -8.67 12.42
CA LYS A 467 -14.52 -9.40 12.88
C LYS A 467 -15.57 -9.53 11.79
N ALA A 468 -15.60 -8.58 10.86
CA ALA A 468 -16.52 -8.63 9.73
C ALA A 468 -16.14 -9.66 8.65
N VAL A 469 -14.92 -10.21 8.67
CA VAL A 469 -14.48 -11.23 7.71
C VAL A 469 -14.76 -12.61 8.31
N THR A 470 -15.68 -13.34 7.71
CA THR A 470 -16.24 -14.60 8.26
C THR A 470 -16.22 -15.72 7.22
N SER A 471 -16.54 -16.97 7.64
CA SER A 471 -16.80 -18.04 6.69
C SER A 471 -18.14 -17.84 5.99
N ARG A 472 -18.23 -18.22 4.70
CA ARG A 472 -19.48 -18.31 3.94
C ARG A 472 -20.24 -19.59 4.19
N PHE A 473 -19.57 -20.59 4.74
CA PHE A 473 -20.16 -21.91 5.00
C PHE A 473 -20.80 -21.94 6.38
N GLN A 474 -21.98 -22.52 6.47
CA GLN A 474 -22.62 -22.75 7.77
C GLN A 474 -21.78 -23.75 8.58
N GLY A 475 -21.26 -23.31 9.71
CA GLY A 475 -20.37 -24.12 10.56
C GLY A 475 -18.89 -24.09 10.08
N GLY A 476 -18.58 -23.42 8.97
CA GLY A 476 -17.22 -23.24 8.51
C GLY A 476 -16.41 -22.26 9.37
N MET A 477 -15.11 -22.24 9.16
CA MET A 477 -14.19 -21.39 9.89
C MET A 477 -13.19 -20.72 8.96
N PHE A 478 -12.70 -19.54 9.39
CA PHE A 478 -11.64 -18.81 8.72
C PHE A 478 -10.28 -19.24 9.29
N TYR A 479 -9.38 -19.71 8.43
CA TYR A 479 -8.02 -20.16 8.78
C TYR A 479 -7.00 -19.18 8.23
N GLU A 480 -5.95 -18.88 9.03
CA GLU A 480 -4.75 -18.15 8.61
C GLU A 480 -3.52 -18.99 8.93
N PHE A 481 -2.68 -19.27 7.92
CA PHE A 481 -1.39 -19.94 8.03
C PHE A 481 -0.30 -18.94 7.72
N ASP A 482 0.64 -18.69 8.64
CA ASP A 482 1.62 -17.60 8.60
C ASP A 482 3.03 -18.15 8.77
N PHE A 483 3.98 -17.72 7.94
CA PHE A 483 5.37 -18.13 8.12
C PHE A 483 5.99 -17.54 9.38
N SER A 484 6.67 -18.36 10.15
CA SER A 484 7.43 -17.93 11.34
C SER A 484 8.73 -17.25 10.92
N SER A 485 8.78 -15.90 10.99
CA SER A 485 10.00 -15.09 10.78
C SER A 485 10.72 -15.37 9.44
N VAL A 486 9.99 -15.51 8.34
CA VAL A 486 10.54 -15.90 7.03
C VAL A 486 11.70 -15.02 6.57
N GLU A 487 11.65 -13.70 6.78
CA GLU A 487 12.72 -12.78 6.37
C GLU A 487 14.03 -13.01 7.14
N PHE A 488 13.95 -13.39 8.42
CA PHE A 488 15.14 -13.75 9.21
C PHE A 488 15.75 -15.07 8.73
N ARG A 489 14.92 -16.08 8.46
CA ARG A 489 15.36 -17.35 7.87
C ARG A 489 15.99 -17.14 6.50
N VAL A 490 15.39 -16.32 5.64
CA VAL A 490 15.98 -15.94 4.35
C VAL A 490 17.31 -15.22 4.51
N ALA A 491 17.41 -14.27 5.44
CA ALA A 491 18.68 -13.58 5.69
C ALA A 491 19.79 -14.54 6.15
N GLY A 492 19.47 -15.47 7.05
CA GLY A 492 20.38 -16.54 7.46
C GLY A 492 20.78 -17.44 6.30
N ALA A 493 19.83 -17.83 5.46
CA ALA A 493 20.05 -18.68 4.30
C ALA A 493 20.99 -18.03 3.26
N VAL A 494 20.75 -16.78 2.85
CA VAL A 494 21.57 -16.09 1.84
C VAL A 494 22.93 -15.64 2.35
N SER A 495 23.04 -15.33 3.64
CA SER A 495 24.31 -14.96 4.27
C SER A 495 25.15 -16.18 4.68
N ARG A 496 24.51 -17.34 4.85
CA ARG A 496 25.08 -18.56 5.50
C ARG A 496 25.60 -18.25 6.90
N ASP A 497 24.92 -17.37 7.63
CA ASP A 497 25.32 -16.98 8.99
C ASP A 497 25.07 -18.14 9.96
N ARG A 498 26.16 -18.65 10.57
CA ARG A 498 26.10 -19.81 11.43
C ARG A 498 25.29 -19.57 12.70
N GLN A 499 25.33 -18.34 13.24
CA GLN A 499 24.58 -18.02 14.44
C GLN A 499 23.08 -17.93 14.17
N VAL A 500 22.67 -17.36 13.00
CA VAL A 500 21.26 -17.39 12.58
C VAL A 500 20.77 -18.83 12.43
N ILE A 501 21.59 -19.69 11.80
CA ILE A 501 21.25 -21.10 11.60
C ILE A 501 21.08 -21.80 12.95
N ASP A 502 22.03 -21.61 13.89
CA ASP A 502 21.95 -22.17 15.24
C ASP A 502 20.72 -21.65 16.02
N ASP A 503 20.45 -20.33 15.94
CA ASP A 503 19.32 -19.72 16.65
C ASP A 503 17.98 -20.25 16.13
N VAL A 504 17.85 -20.43 14.81
CA VAL A 504 16.64 -20.99 14.19
C VAL A 504 16.47 -22.47 14.54
N LEU A 505 17.53 -23.28 14.43
CA LEU A 505 17.46 -24.72 14.72
C LEU A 505 17.22 -25.02 16.20
N ASN A 506 17.54 -24.10 17.10
CA ASN A 506 17.28 -24.22 18.54
C ASN A 506 16.05 -23.40 19.01
N ASP A 507 15.20 -22.98 18.09
CA ASP A 507 13.96 -22.23 18.36
C ASP A 507 14.15 -21.03 19.31
N LYS A 508 15.26 -20.28 19.13
CA LYS A 508 15.54 -19.11 19.95
C LYS A 508 14.68 -17.92 19.55
N ASP A 509 14.00 -17.33 20.52
CA ASP A 509 13.18 -16.13 20.32
C ASP A 509 14.05 -14.87 20.14
N ILE A 510 14.28 -14.49 18.87
CA ILE A 510 15.09 -13.31 18.50
C ILE A 510 14.53 -12.01 19.11
N HIS A 511 13.22 -11.87 19.20
CA HIS A 511 12.61 -10.66 19.79
C HIS A 511 12.86 -10.58 21.29
N LYS A 512 12.87 -11.73 21.94
CA LYS A 512 13.20 -11.84 23.37
C LYS A 512 14.67 -11.55 23.63
N GLN A 513 15.56 -12.03 22.77
CA GLN A 513 17.00 -11.70 22.82
C GLN A 513 17.23 -10.21 22.57
N THR A 514 16.59 -9.62 21.56
CA THR A 514 16.65 -8.18 21.29
C THR A 514 16.24 -7.37 22.52
N ALA A 515 15.13 -7.74 23.15
CA ALA A 515 14.64 -7.06 24.35
C ALA A 515 15.61 -7.22 25.54
N SER A 516 16.20 -8.38 25.71
CA SER A 516 17.25 -8.64 26.70
C SER A 516 18.42 -7.67 26.56
N ILE A 517 18.92 -7.48 25.35
CA ILE A 517 20.05 -6.57 25.06
C ILE A 517 19.64 -5.10 25.30
N ILE A 518 18.49 -4.68 24.78
CA ILE A 518 18.02 -3.28 24.86
C ILE A 518 17.71 -2.90 26.32
N HIS A 519 17.06 -3.78 27.07
CA HIS A 519 16.67 -3.52 28.47
C HIS A 519 17.75 -3.94 29.46
N GLN A 520 18.83 -4.58 29.02
CA GLN A 520 19.95 -5.09 29.86
C GLN A 520 19.45 -6.01 30.99
N ILE A 521 18.56 -6.92 30.67
CA ILE A 521 18.01 -7.95 31.58
C ILE A 521 18.19 -9.34 30.96
N PRO A 522 18.28 -10.40 31.78
CA PRO A 522 18.29 -11.76 31.27
C PRO A 522 17.06 -12.07 30.39
N ALA A 523 17.24 -12.91 29.37
CA ALA A 523 16.19 -13.21 28.40
C ALA A 523 14.94 -13.86 29.05
N ASP A 524 15.14 -14.67 30.10
CA ASP A 524 14.05 -15.30 30.87
C ASP A 524 13.19 -14.28 31.65
N GLN A 525 13.73 -13.11 31.97
CA GLN A 525 13.04 -12.01 32.67
C GLN A 525 12.35 -11.02 31.73
N VAL A 526 12.49 -11.19 30.42
CA VAL A 526 11.83 -10.30 29.43
C VAL A 526 10.32 -10.51 29.45
N THR A 527 9.58 -9.45 29.71
CA THR A 527 8.11 -9.47 29.69
C THR A 527 7.55 -9.48 28.26
N LYS A 528 6.28 -9.88 28.11
CA LYS A 528 5.58 -9.87 26.79
C LYS A 528 5.57 -8.47 26.17
N ASP A 529 5.39 -7.41 26.97
CA ASP A 529 5.34 -6.03 26.49
C ASP A 529 6.73 -5.55 26.03
N GLN A 530 7.80 -5.87 26.77
CA GLN A 530 9.17 -5.58 26.37
C GLN A 530 9.54 -6.30 25.06
N ARG A 531 9.21 -7.60 24.97
CA ARG A 531 9.38 -8.37 23.73
C ARG A 531 8.65 -7.73 22.55
N GLN A 532 7.41 -7.32 22.77
CA GLN A 532 6.57 -6.70 21.72
C GLN A 532 7.11 -5.33 21.29
N SER A 533 7.56 -4.50 22.22
CA SER A 533 8.11 -3.16 21.90
C SER A 533 9.41 -3.26 21.11
N CYS A 534 10.20 -4.30 21.34
CA CYS A 534 11.49 -4.52 20.66
C CYS A 534 11.37 -5.17 19.28
N LYS A 535 10.22 -5.67 18.86
CA LYS A 535 10.03 -6.28 17.52
C LYS A 535 10.49 -5.39 16.37
N LEU A 536 10.25 -4.09 16.47
CA LEU A 536 10.68 -3.13 15.45
C LEU A 536 12.21 -3.08 15.29
N HIS A 537 12.95 -3.27 16.39
CA HIS A 537 14.40 -3.22 16.40
C HIS A 537 15.02 -4.54 15.93
N SER A 538 14.38 -5.68 16.19
CA SER A 538 14.97 -7.01 15.98
C SER A 538 15.45 -7.23 14.53
N PHE A 539 14.67 -6.79 13.56
CA PHE A 539 14.97 -6.98 12.13
C PHE A 539 15.49 -5.73 11.41
N ALA A 540 15.50 -4.58 12.08
CA ALA A 540 15.95 -3.34 11.45
C ALA A 540 17.41 -3.40 10.92
N PRO A 541 18.39 -4.05 11.61
CA PRO A 541 19.75 -4.22 11.09
C PRO A 541 19.81 -5.11 9.83
N LEU A 542 18.93 -6.12 9.72
CA LEU A 542 18.83 -6.96 8.52
C LEU A 542 18.60 -6.13 7.26
N PHE A 543 17.82 -5.05 7.41
CA PHE A 543 17.45 -4.14 6.33
C PHE A 543 18.37 -2.92 6.22
N GLY A 544 19.57 -3.00 6.82
CA GLY A 544 20.62 -1.99 6.73
C GLY A 544 20.42 -0.77 7.64
N SER A 545 19.54 -0.85 8.63
CA SER A 545 19.47 0.19 9.66
C SER A 545 20.68 0.11 10.60
N MET A 546 21.27 1.27 10.89
CA MET A 546 22.42 1.40 11.80
C MET A 546 22.03 2.02 13.15
N GLY A 547 20.74 2.12 13.45
CA GLY A 547 20.26 2.70 14.70
C GLY A 547 20.59 4.20 14.87
N ASN A 548 20.84 4.92 13.80
CA ASN A 548 21.16 6.35 13.87
C ASN A 548 19.97 7.19 14.39
N GLY A 549 20.21 7.96 15.45
CA GLY A 549 19.17 8.80 16.07
C GLY A 549 18.38 8.12 17.17
N LEU A 550 18.67 6.85 17.48
CA LEU A 550 18.10 6.12 18.62
C LEU A 550 18.81 6.49 19.94
N ALA A 551 18.18 6.14 21.06
CA ALA A 551 18.80 6.26 22.37
C ALA A 551 20.02 5.33 22.50
N ALA A 552 20.96 5.66 23.39
CA ALA A 552 22.23 4.93 23.51
C ALA A 552 22.03 3.42 23.80
N HIS A 553 21.05 3.08 24.64
CA HIS A 553 20.72 1.70 25.00
C HIS A 553 20.09 0.91 23.84
N GLU A 554 19.27 1.58 23.02
CA GLU A 554 18.72 0.98 21.80
C GLU A 554 19.80 0.79 20.74
N LYS A 555 20.65 1.81 20.54
CA LYS A 555 21.75 1.74 19.57
C LYS A 555 22.73 0.62 19.88
N LYS A 556 22.98 0.30 21.15
CA LYS A 556 23.82 -0.80 21.58
C LYS A 556 23.43 -2.13 20.91
N TYR A 557 22.12 -2.42 20.79
CA TYR A 557 21.65 -3.61 20.08
C TYR A 557 22.12 -3.65 18.61
N TYR A 558 22.07 -2.50 17.92
CA TYR A 558 22.49 -2.45 16.51
C TYR A 558 23.99 -2.69 16.33
N ASP A 559 24.81 -2.22 17.27
CA ASP A 559 26.24 -2.46 17.28
C ASP A 559 26.55 -3.95 17.62
N GLU A 560 25.84 -4.53 18.59
CA GLU A 560 25.98 -5.93 18.99
C GLU A 560 25.43 -6.91 17.93
N PHE A 561 24.40 -6.53 17.18
CA PHE A 561 23.80 -7.37 16.14
C PHE A 561 24.83 -7.88 15.13
N PHE A 562 25.70 -7.03 14.64
CA PHE A 562 26.73 -7.41 13.67
C PHE A 562 27.95 -8.12 14.31
N VAL A 563 28.07 -8.10 15.62
CA VAL A 563 29.03 -8.96 16.37
C VAL A 563 28.48 -10.37 16.48
N ILE A 564 27.19 -10.51 16.78
CA ILE A 564 26.48 -11.79 16.91
C ILE A 564 26.33 -12.43 15.52
N TYR A 565 25.72 -11.70 14.56
CA TYR A 565 25.41 -12.17 13.21
C TYR A 565 26.43 -11.60 12.19
N LYS A 566 27.67 -11.98 12.36
CA LYS A 566 28.81 -11.41 11.60
C LYS A 566 28.77 -11.67 10.11
N ASP A 567 28.21 -12.81 9.69
CA ASP A 567 28.17 -13.19 8.28
C ASP A 567 27.04 -12.47 7.53
N ILE A 568 25.98 -12.02 8.23
CA ILE A 568 25.02 -11.04 7.69
C ILE A 568 25.74 -9.73 7.34
N GLY A 569 26.58 -9.19 8.24
CA GLY A 569 27.34 -7.98 7.97
C GLY A 569 28.27 -8.12 6.76
N LYS A 570 28.97 -9.26 6.62
CA LYS A 570 29.79 -9.56 5.46
C LYS A 570 28.95 -9.69 4.17
N TYR A 571 27.79 -10.31 4.25
CA TYR A 571 26.86 -10.43 3.12
C TYR A 571 26.42 -9.05 2.64
N GLN A 572 26.00 -8.17 3.55
CA GLN A 572 25.63 -6.79 3.22
C GLN A 572 26.76 -6.01 2.53
N GLN A 573 28.00 -6.18 3.02
CA GLN A 573 29.18 -5.58 2.38
C GLN A 573 29.45 -6.15 0.97
N ARG A 574 29.30 -7.47 0.78
CA ARG A 574 29.41 -8.10 -0.54
C ARG A 574 28.40 -7.54 -1.52
N LEU A 575 27.12 -7.39 -1.10
CA LEU A 575 26.06 -6.79 -1.93
C LEU A 575 26.42 -5.37 -2.36
N MET A 576 26.78 -4.50 -1.40
CA MET A 576 27.13 -3.10 -1.68
C MET A 576 28.36 -2.99 -2.62
N ASN A 577 29.38 -3.81 -2.41
CA ASN A 577 30.57 -3.82 -3.27
C ASN A 577 30.26 -4.41 -4.66
N GLY A 578 29.36 -5.39 -4.77
CA GLY A 578 28.88 -5.95 -6.02
C GLY A 578 28.15 -4.88 -6.86
N VAL A 579 27.21 -4.18 -6.24
CA VAL A 579 26.45 -3.12 -6.92
C VAL A 579 27.32 -1.93 -7.32
N LEU A 580 28.31 -1.55 -6.50
CA LEU A 580 29.26 -0.50 -6.87
C LEU A 580 30.10 -0.86 -8.12
N ARG A 581 30.30 -2.16 -8.40
CA ARG A 581 31.04 -2.63 -9.59
C ARG A 581 30.15 -2.84 -10.81
N ASN A 582 29.01 -3.49 -10.62
CA ASN A 582 28.20 -4.03 -11.71
C ASN A 582 26.82 -3.37 -11.84
N GLY A 583 26.41 -2.54 -10.86
CA GLY A 583 25.08 -1.93 -10.81
C GLY A 583 23.94 -2.87 -10.47
N ILE A 584 24.18 -4.19 -10.33
CA ILE A 584 23.16 -5.23 -10.27
C ILE A 584 23.39 -6.20 -9.11
N VAL A 585 22.29 -6.74 -8.58
CA VAL A 585 22.24 -7.88 -7.66
C VAL A 585 21.16 -8.83 -8.14
N ALA A 586 21.42 -10.13 -8.06
CA ALA A 586 20.43 -11.19 -8.24
C ALA A 586 20.14 -11.90 -6.92
N SER A 587 18.88 -12.30 -6.70
CA SER A 587 18.50 -13.22 -5.63
C SER A 587 18.61 -14.67 -6.11
N PRO A 588 18.61 -15.66 -5.20
CA PRO A 588 18.62 -17.07 -5.57
C PRO A 588 17.46 -17.50 -6.50
N SER A 589 16.31 -16.83 -6.44
CA SER A 589 15.17 -17.07 -7.35
C SER A 589 15.46 -16.67 -8.80
N GLY A 590 16.57 -15.97 -9.05
CA GLY A 590 16.91 -15.38 -10.35
C GLY A 590 16.45 -13.93 -10.52
N ARG A 591 15.66 -13.39 -9.56
CA ARG A 591 15.19 -12.01 -9.61
C ARG A 591 16.36 -11.04 -9.50
N GLN A 592 16.42 -10.07 -10.43
CA GLN A 592 17.49 -9.08 -10.50
C GLN A 592 17.01 -7.70 -10.05
N TYR A 593 17.93 -6.93 -9.43
CA TYR A 593 17.71 -5.54 -9.03
C TYR A 593 18.85 -4.68 -9.57
N PHE A 594 18.53 -3.59 -10.25
CA PHE A 594 19.48 -2.74 -10.93
C PHE A 594 19.45 -1.30 -10.41
N TRP A 595 20.63 -0.75 -10.10
CA TRP A 595 20.82 0.64 -9.68
C TRP A 595 21.87 1.30 -10.59
N PRO A 596 21.46 2.06 -11.62
CA PRO A 596 22.40 2.59 -12.62
C PRO A 596 23.38 3.66 -12.09
N ASN A 597 23.03 4.33 -10.98
CA ASN A 597 23.77 5.49 -10.47
C ASN A 597 24.16 5.31 -8.99
N VAL A 598 24.73 4.15 -8.65
CA VAL A 598 25.23 3.90 -7.29
C VAL A 598 26.65 4.40 -7.14
N GLU A 599 26.90 5.17 -6.10
CA GLU A 599 28.20 5.73 -5.78
C GLU A 599 28.51 5.64 -4.27
N ARG A 600 29.81 5.67 -3.95
CA ARG A 600 30.28 5.82 -2.58
C ARG A 600 30.46 7.31 -2.27
N LEU A 601 29.70 7.82 -1.34
CA LEU A 601 29.74 9.19 -0.89
C LEU A 601 31.05 9.49 -0.12
N ARG A 602 31.43 10.78 0.00
CA ARG A 602 32.62 11.24 0.75
C ARG A 602 32.68 10.78 2.21
N ASN A 603 31.52 10.51 2.82
CA ASN A 603 31.41 9.97 4.19
C ASN A 603 31.48 8.44 4.26
N GLY A 604 31.87 7.78 3.17
CA GLY A 604 32.00 6.32 3.06
C GLY A 604 30.67 5.55 2.84
N ARG A 605 29.51 6.22 2.92
CA ARG A 605 28.20 5.57 2.71
C ARG A 605 27.96 5.33 1.21
N VAL A 606 27.28 4.20 0.91
CA VAL A 606 26.83 3.90 -0.45
C VAL A 606 25.42 4.46 -0.64
N THR A 607 25.18 5.10 -1.78
CA THR A 607 23.82 5.52 -2.15
C THR A 607 22.92 4.28 -2.28
N ASN A 608 21.65 4.40 -1.93
CA ASN A 608 20.68 3.30 -1.93
C ASN A 608 21.05 2.09 -1.05
N ALA A 609 22.02 2.21 -0.12
CA ALA A 609 22.51 1.09 0.69
C ALA A 609 21.40 0.25 1.34
N THR A 610 20.38 0.90 1.91
CA THR A 610 19.22 0.22 2.52
C THR A 610 18.44 -0.62 1.50
N GLN A 611 18.24 -0.11 0.28
CA GLN A 611 17.55 -0.86 -0.77
C GLN A 611 18.38 -2.04 -1.27
N ILE A 612 19.68 -1.81 -1.48
CA ILE A 612 20.62 -2.85 -1.96
C ILE A 612 20.65 -4.04 -1.01
N VAL A 613 20.60 -3.77 0.31
CA VAL A 613 20.61 -4.81 1.35
C VAL A 613 19.25 -5.48 1.49
N ASN A 614 18.16 -4.70 1.43
CA ASN A 614 16.81 -5.15 1.75
C ASN A 614 16.16 -5.91 0.58
N TYR A 615 16.29 -5.43 -0.66
CA TYR A 615 15.54 -5.98 -1.80
C TYR A 615 15.79 -7.47 -2.05
N PRO A 616 17.04 -8.01 -2.01
CA PRO A 616 17.26 -9.43 -2.20
C PRO A 616 16.63 -10.30 -1.11
N ILE A 617 16.63 -9.84 0.15
CA ILE A 617 16.03 -10.57 1.28
C ILE A 617 14.51 -10.58 1.17
N GLN A 618 13.90 -9.39 1.04
CA GLN A 618 12.45 -9.28 0.91
C GLN A 618 11.93 -9.94 -0.36
N GLY A 619 12.69 -9.85 -1.46
CA GLY A 619 12.29 -10.45 -2.72
C GLY A 619 12.29 -11.97 -2.66
N LEU A 620 13.36 -12.58 -2.12
CA LEU A 620 13.38 -14.04 -1.97
C LEU A 620 12.29 -14.53 -1.00
N ALA A 621 12.05 -13.80 0.10
CA ALA A 621 10.95 -14.14 1.01
C ALA A 621 9.60 -14.08 0.29
N ALA A 622 9.35 -13.02 -0.50
CA ALA A 622 8.13 -12.90 -1.30
C ALA A 622 8.01 -14.02 -2.35
N ASP A 623 9.11 -14.39 -3.00
CA ASP A 623 9.12 -15.46 -4.01
C ASP A 623 8.81 -16.83 -3.37
N LEU A 624 9.34 -17.13 -2.17
CA LEU A 624 9.01 -18.35 -1.42
C LEU A 624 7.52 -18.38 -1.02
N VAL A 625 6.98 -17.28 -0.52
CA VAL A 625 5.55 -17.17 -0.17
C VAL A 625 4.68 -17.40 -1.40
N GLN A 626 5.03 -16.82 -2.55
CA GLN A 626 4.27 -17.00 -3.78
C GLN A 626 4.34 -18.45 -4.30
N LEU A 627 5.51 -19.10 -4.20
CA LEU A 627 5.61 -20.54 -4.50
C LEU A 627 4.72 -21.37 -3.57
N SER A 628 4.67 -21.05 -2.28
CA SER A 628 3.77 -21.75 -1.33
C SER A 628 2.31 -21.58 -1.73
N CYS A 629 1.91 -20.37 -2.17
CA CYS A 629 0.56 -20.12 -2.69
C CYS A 629 0.24 -20.97 -3.92
N ILE A 630 1.18 -21.10 -4.87
CA ILE A 630 1.02 -21.94 -6.06
C ILE A 630 0.88 -23.41 -5.67
N ARG A 631 1.71 -23.91 -4.75
CA ARG A 631 1.66 -25.28 -4.23
C ARG A 631 0.32 -25.56 -3.53
N ALA A 632 -0.10 -24.66 -2.66
CA ALA A 632 -1.38 -24.74 -1.94
C ALA A 632 -2.56 -24.81 -2.94
N TYR A 633 -2.59 -23.95 -3.93
CA TYR A 633 -3.61 -23.94 -4.97
C TYR A 633 -3.69 -25.27 -5.73
N LYS A 634 -2.54 -25.73 -6.22
CA LYS A 634 -2.48 -27.01 -6.96
C LYS A 634 -2.96 -28.19 -6.08
N ALA A 635 -2.55 -28.24 -4.83
CA ALA A 635 -2.90 -29.33 -3.91
C ALA A 635 -4.39 -29.31 -3.50
N ILE A 636 -4.95 -28.14 -3.16
CA ILE A 636 -6.39 -27.99 -2.85
C ILE A 636 -7.24 -28.40 -4.07
N LYS A 637 -6.88 -27.97 -5.28
CA LYS A 637 -7.59 -28.35 -6.51
C LYS A 637 -7.50 -29.83 -6.80
N SER A 638 -6.32 -30.45 -6.64
CA SER A 638 -6.12 -31.88 -6.85
C SER A 638 -6.88 -32.75 -5.86
N ALA A 639 -7.03 -32.26 -4.61
CA ALA A 639 -7.78 -32.94 -3.58
C ALA A 639 -9.31 -32.80 -3.75
N GLY A 640 -9.79 -31.93 -4.64
CA GLY A 640 -11.21 -31.71 -4.90
C GLY A 640 -11.98 -31.14 -3.70
N LEU A 641 -11.32 -30.35 -2.84
CA LEU A 641 -11.93 -29.80 -1.65
C LEU A 641 -12.91 -28.67 -1.95
N ASN A 642 -13.93 -28.52 -1.09
CA ASN A 642 -14.87 -27.41 -1.11
C ASN A 642 -14.32 -26.16 -0.41
N SER A 643 -13.30 -26.31 0.42
CA SER A 643 -12.59 -25.23 1.10
C SER A 643 -11.94 -24.30 0.10
N LEU A 644 -12.01 -22.99 0.36
CA LEU A 644 -11.63 -21.96 -0.60
C LEU A 644 -10.39 -21.17 -0.12
N LEU A 645 -9.40 -21.08 -0.98
CA LEU A 645 -8.36 -20.06 -0.85
C LEU A 645 -8.98 -18.68 -1.12
N VAL A 646 -8.88 -17.75 -0.16
CA VAL A 646 -9.62 -16.47 -0.24
C VAL A 646 -8.73 -15.24 -0.11
N LEU A 647 -7.54 -15.39 0.51
CA LEU A 647 -6.69 -14.24 0.81
C LEU A 647 -5.24 -14.68 1.01
N THR A 648 -4.31 -13.79 0.70
CA THR A 648 -2.91 -13.86 1.14
C THR A 648 -2.49 -12.49 1.68
N VAL A 649 -1.84 -12.45 2.84
CA VAL A 649 -1.43 -11.20 3.51
C VAL A 649 0.02 -11.33 3.96
N HIS A 650 0.92 -10.57 3.33
CA HIS A 650 2.36 -10.60 3.55
C HIS A 650 2.96 -12.00 3.34
N ASP A 651 3.05 -12.78 4.40
CA ASP A 651 3.64 -14.11 4.48
C ASP A 651 2.62 -15.19 4.90
N SER A 652 1.32 -14.87 4.86
CA SER A 652 0.24 -15.79 5.20
C SER A 652 -0.62 -16.21 4.00
N ILE A 653 -1.24 -17.39 4.14
CA ILE A 653 -2.28 -17.91 3.27
C ILE A 653 -3.55 -18.07 4.11
N CYS A 654 -4.68 -17.54 3.63
CA CYS A 654 -5.96 -17.62 4.32
C CYS A 654 -6.99 -18.42 3.53
N LEU A 655 -7.76 -19.23 4.26
CA LEU A 655 -8.80 -20.07 3.70
C LEU A 655 -10.13 -19.88 4.43
N ASP A 656 -11.19 -20.01 3.65
CA ASP A 656 -12.56 -20.26 4.13
C ASP A 656 -12.79 -21.76 4.10
N VAL A 657 -12.70 -22.42 5.27
CA VAL A 657 -12.65 -23.87 5.40
C VAL A 657 -14.06 -24.45 5.53
N TYR A 658 -14.35 -25.42 4.65
CA TYR A 658 -15.62 -26.16 4.65
C TYR A 658 -15.64 -27.15 5.81
N PRO A 659 -16.80 -27.29 6.54
CA PRO A 659 -16.91 -28.22 7.65
C PRO A 659 -16.58 -29.66 7.28
N GLY A 660 -15.70 -30.29 8.05
CA GLY A 660 -15.23 -31.66 7.82
C GLY A 660 -13.99 -31.80 6.96
N GLU A 661 -13.46 -30.69 6.42
CA GLU A 661 -12.21 -30.69 5.63
C GLU A 661 -11.00 -30.15 6.42
N GLU A 662 -11.16 -29.82 7.72
CA GLU A 662 -10.19 -29.10 8.53
C GLU A 662 -8.83 -29.79 8.57
N GLU A 663 -8.80 -31.12 8.84
CA GLU A 663 -7.53 -31.86 8.94
C GLU A 663 -6.82 -31.98 7.60
N GLN A 664 -7.60 -32.19 6.53
CA GLN A 664 -7.03 -32.31 5.19
C GLN A 664 -6.46 -30.96 4.71
N VAL A 665 -7.15 -29.85 4.97
CA VAL A 665 -6.67 -28.50 4.68
C VAL A 665 -5.38 -28.20 5.46
N LYS A 666 -5.34 -28.51 6.78
CA LYS A 666 -4.14 -28.31 7.59
C LYS A 666 -2.93 -29.04 7.01
N THR A 667 -3.08 -30.33 6.69
CA THR A 667 -1.99 -31.12 6.09
C THR A 667 -1.52 -30.54 4.76
N ILE A 668 -2.46 -30.22 3.85
CA ILE A 668 -2.13 -29.69 2.52
C ILE A 668 -1.39 -28.37 2.63
N ILE A 669 -1.88 -27.44 3.45
CA ILE A 669 -1.24 -26.12 3.57
C ILE A 669 0.09 -26.20 4.29
N TYR A 670 0.18 -27.05 5.34
CA TYR A 670 1.45 -27.32 6.02
C TYR A 670 2.51 -27.81 5.02
N ASP A 671 2.22 -28.84 4.24
CA ASP A 671 3.14 -29.41 3.25
C ASP A 671 3.47 -28.41 2.12
N ALA A 672 2.47 -27.63 1.70
CA ALA A 672 2.70 -26.61 0.67
C ALA A 672 3.65 -25.51 1.12
N MET A 673 3.54 -25.06 2.37
CA MET A 673 4.34 -23.96 2.90
C MET A 673 5.71 -24.45 3.40
N THR A 674 5.78 -25.51 4.20
CA THR A 674 7.05 -25.99 4.76
C THR A 674 7.94 -26.65 3.70
N GLY A 675 7.36 -27.34 2.74
CA GLY A 675 8.09 -27.99 1.63
C GLY A 675 8.54 -27.05 0.51
N VAL A 676 8.33 -25.73 0.63
CA VAL A 676 8.70 -24.77 -0.44
C VAL A 676 10.24 -24.66 -0.61
N GLY A 677 11.03 -25.04 0.40
CA GLY A 677 12.49 -25.12 0.29
C GLY A 677 12.96 -26.13 -0.77
N ASP A 678 12.29 -27.30 -0.85
CA ASP A 678 12.57 -28.32 -1.86
C ASP A 678 12.15 -27.84 -3.27
N GLU A 679 11.05 -27.12 -3.38
CA GLU A 679 10.64 -26.48 -4.61
C GLU A 679 11.67 -25.44 -5.08
N ALA A 680 12.22 -24.63 -4.16
CA ALA A 680 13.30 -23.68 -4.47
C ALA A 680 14.56 -24.38 -4.96
N LYS A 681 14.91 -25.54 -4.41
CA LYS A 681 16.01 -26.37 -4.92
C LYS A 681 15.77 -26.86 -6.32
N THR A 682 14.56 -27.34 -6.60
CA THR A 682 14.20 -27.87 -7.93
C THR A 682 14.14 -26.78 -8.99
N ARG A 683 13.55 -25.61 -8.69
CA ARG A 683 13.34 -24.52 -9.65
C ARG A 683 14.52 -23.61 -9.85
N TRP A 684 15.27 -23.34 -8.73
CA TRP A 684 16.30 -22.30 -8.70
C TRP A 684 17.70 -22.85 -8.44
N ASP A 685 17.86 -24.19 -8.31
CA ASP A 685 19.10 -24.84 -7.86
C ASP A 685 19.64 -24.23 -6.56
N TYR A 686 18.70 -23.81 -5.67
CA TYR A 686 19.03 -23.17 -4.41
C TYR A 686 18.65 -24.04 -3.22
N ASP A 687 19.67 -24.60 -2.57
CA ASP A 687 19.51 -25.39 -1.36
C ASP A 687 19.27 -24.47 -0.16
N PHE A 688 18.02 -24.41 0.31
CA PHE A 688 17.60 -23.59 1.43
C PHE A 688 18.00 -24.29 2.74
N PRO A 689 18.95 -23.73 3.54
CA PRO A 689 19.59 -24.49 4.62
C PRO A 689 18.81 -24.55 5.93
N LEU A 690 17.61 -23.99 5.98
CA LEU A 690 16.82 -23.82 7.19
C LEU A 690 15.41 -24.37 7.01
N PRO A 691 14.81 -24.95 8.05
CA PRO A 691 13.39 -25.31 7.99
C PRO A 691 12.53 -24.03 7.84
N LEU A 692 11.49 -24.13 7.05
CA LEU A 692 10.46 -23.09 6.94
C LEU A 692 9.28 -23.54 7.80
N GLU A 693 9.10 -22.88 8.92
CA GLU A 693 8.04 -23.20 9.88
C GLU A 693 6.87 -22.23 9.73
N ILE A 694 5.69 -22.69 10.09
CA ILE A 694 4.47 -21.93 10.06
C ILE A 694 3.71 -22.02 11.38
N GLU A 695 2.97 -20.96 11.66
CA GLU A 695 1.94 -20.92 12.70
C GLU A 695 0.56 -20.91 12.02
N ALA A 696 -0.44 -21.47 12.67
CA ALA A 696 -1.79 -21.46 12.13
C ALA A 696 -2.81 -21.06 13.19
N THR A 697 -3.81 -20.31 12.76
CA THR A 697 -4.91 -19.89 13.59
C THR A 697 -6.24 -20.15 12.88
N ALA A 698 -7.29 -20.43 13.66
CA ALA A 698 -8.65 -20.64 13.15
C ALA A 698 -9.69 -19.93 14.01
N GLY A 699 -10.79 -19.53 13.42
CA GLY A 699 -11.88 -18.90 14.13
C GLY A 699 -13.13 -18.70 13.27
N LYS A 700 -14.22 -18.30 13.89
CA LYS A 700 -15.46 -17.95 13.17
C LYS A 700 -15.32 -16.70 12.30
N ASN A 701 -14.36 -15.86 12.63
CA ASN A 701 -13.98 -14.67 11.88
C ASN A 701 -12.47 -14.46 11.94
N TRP A 702 -11.95 -13.55 11.14
CA TRP A 702 -10.52 -13.30 11.01
C TRP A 702 -9.90 -12.56 12.22
N PHE A 703 -10.67 -12.12 13.19
CA PHE A 703 -10.20 -11.42 14.39
C PHE A 703 -10.16 -12.32 15.62
N ASP A 704 -11.26 -13.03 15.88
CA ASP A 704 -11.43 -13.90 17.04
C ASP A 704 -10.95 -15.31 16.68
N GLN A 705 -9.63 -15.46 16.54
CA GLN A 705 -8.97 -16.71 16.19
C GLN A 705 -8.18 -17.27 17.39
N HIS A 706 -8.00 -18.58 17.40
CA HIS A 706 -7.17 -19.32 18.34
C HIS A 706 -6.10 -20.12 17.59
N ASP A 707 -4.96 -20.35 18.23
CA ASP A 707 -3.89 -21.15 17.67
C ASP A 707 -4.35 -22.59 17.48
N ILE A 708 -3.99 -23.19 16.35
CA ILE A 708 -4.27 -24.60 16.04
C ILE A 708 -2.97 -25.38 15.90
N VAL A 709 -3.02 -26.64 16.35
CA VAL A 709 -1.87 -27.54 16.22
C VAL A 709 -1.80 -28.04 14.78
N LEU A 710 -0.61 -27.94 14.19
CA LEU A 710 -0.26 -28.53 12.91
C LEU A 710 0.49 -29.81 13.20
N THR A 711 -0.08 -30.95 12.84
CA THR A 711 0.51 -32.29 13.06
C THR A 711 1.20 -32.77 11.80
#